data_e15120f1a45ce7ee4504647bd0e8a507
#
_entry.id   e15120f1a45ce7ee4504647bd0e8a507
#
_cell.length_a   1.000
_cell.length_b   1.000
_cell.length_c   1.000
_cell.angle_alpha   90.00
_cell.angle_beta   90.00
_cell.angle_gamma   90.00
#
_symmetry.space_group_name_H-M   'P 1'
#
loop_
_entity.id
_entity.type
_entity.pdbx_description
1 polymer ?
#
loop_
_entity_poly.entity_id
_entity_poly.type
_entity_poly.pdbx_seq_one_letter_code
_entity_poly.pdbx_strand_id
1 'polypeptide(L)'
;MKVLCLGGGPAGLYFAISMKLRDPSHQVTVLERNRANDTFGWGVVLSDDALARMEKNDPQSTAAIRDHFAYWDDIAVVHNGIRNVSGGHGFAGIGRKQMLILLQARARELGVDLQFETEFKSAEEYRADYDLVVASDGINSAVRREYQDVFQPDIDMRLCKFIWLGTHAKFDDAFTFIFEKTEHGWVWAHAYQFDDNTATFIVEMTQETWDRWGFAGFSKEETVEACQRIFAAHLGGHDLMSNAHHLRGSAVWMNFPRVICNKWYHENVVLMGDAAATGHFSIGSGSRLAFDSAIALAEYLHSEPTLEAAFERYQDERRVEVLRLQSAARNSLEWFEQVERYLDMPPKQFAYSLLTRSQRIGHENLRLRDPAWLRAAEDWFAENAGEQKGRMPMFAPFRLRDMSLVNRIVVSPMAQYRAVDGCPTDWHFVHYAERAKGGAGLVYTEMACTSAQGRISPGCPGLYAPEHEAAWTRLVDFVHAETQAKICCQIGHAGRKASTQLGWENGDAPLATGNWPIIAPSALPWTAENQMPKAMDRADMDAVLAEFVQATDMARRAGFDMIELHAAHGYLISSFISPKSNIRTDEYGGSLENRMRYPLRVFAAMRAAWGEEKPMSVRISATDWVGSDGVTPSDAVQIAKMFADAGADIIDVSAGQTTPDAQPIYGRMFQTPFSDRIRNEANLATMAVGNITEPDQVNSILLAGRADLVCLARPHLFDPYWTLHAAMAVGDAGTDWPLPYLRGRDQAQRLRERAAEVIRA
;
A
#
# COMPACT_ATOMS: atom_id res chain seq x y z
N MET A 1 -29.39 -0.38 34.18
CA MET A 1 -29.64 -1.27 33.03
C MET A 1 -29.27 -2.69 33.37
N LYS A 2 -30.02 -3.64 32.81
CA LYS A 2 -29.71 -5.06 32.84
C LYS A 2 -29.00 -5.45 31.52
N VAL A 3 -27.73 -5.78 31.59
CA VAL A 3 -26.82 -5.93 30.42
C VAL A 3 -26.30 -7.37 30.34
N LEU A 4 -26.36 -7.96 29.18
CA LEU A 4 -25.79 -9.27 28.88
C LEU A 4 -24.65 -9.15 27.89
N CYS A 5 -23.46 -9.70 28.22
CA CYS A 5 -22.34 -9.85 27.29
C CYS A 5 -22.26 -11.33 26.87
N LEU A 6 -22.36 -11.59 25.57
CA LEU A 6 -22.18 -12.90 24.97
C LEU A 6 -20.69 -13.04 24.54
N GLY A 7 -19.90 -13.74 25.37
CA GLY A 7 -18.47 -13.93 25.21
C GLY A 7 -17.64 -13.23 26.30
N GLY A 8 -16.87 -14.00 27.05
CA GLY A 8 -15.97 -13.58 28.14
C GLY A 8 -14.52 -13.31 27.69
N GLY A 9 -14.33 -12.90 26.44
CA GLY A 9 -13.05 -12.44 25.92
C GLY A 9 -12.68 -11.03 26.41
N PRO A 10 -11.50 -10.48 26.00
CA PRO A 10 -11.05 -9.16 26.44
C PRO A 10 -12.07 -8.04 26.21
N ALA A 11 -12.77 -8.04 25.07
CA ALA A 11 -13.79 -7.05 24.77
C ALA A 11 -14.97 -7.09 25.74
N GLY A 12 -15.56 -8.28 25.94
CA GLY A 12 -16.74 -8.44 26.81
C GLY A 12 -16.42 -8.15 28.28
N LEU A 13 -15.30 -8.66 28.79
CA LEU A 13 -14.87 -8.38 30.16
C LEU A 13 -14.59 -6.89 30.39
N TYR A 14 -13.85 -6.25 29.48
CA TYR A 14 -13.50 -4.85 29.65
C TYR A 14 -14.69 -3.90 29.47
N PHE A 15 -15.65 -4.28 28.64
CA PHE A 15 -16.92 -3.58 28.54
C PHE A 15 -17.73 -3.70 29.85
N ALA A 16 -17.84 -4.91 30.41
CA ALA A 16 -18.53 -5.13 31.67
C ALA A 16 -17.90 -4.32 32.82
N ILE A 17 -16.56 -4.28 32.89
CA ILE A 17 -15.80 -3.42 33.82
C ILE A 17 -16.17 -1.94 33.57
N SER A 18 -16.11 -1.48 32.31
CA SER A 18 -16.36 -0.09 31.93
C SER A 18 -17.79 0.37 32.28
N MET A 19 -18.78 -0.50 32.14
CA MET A 19 -20.17 -0.23 32.56
C MET A 19 -20.28 -0.06 34.07
N LYS A 20 -19.70 -0.98 34.84
CA LYS A 20 -19.73 -0.95 36.31
C LYS A 20 -18.97 0.24 36.91
N LEU A 21 -17.91 0.70 36.26
CA LEU A 21 -17.16 1.89 36.68
C LEU A 21 -17.97 3.18 36.48
N ARG A 22 -18.79 3.25 35.43
CA ARG A 22 -19.64 4.41 35.16
C ARG A 22 -20.89 4.48 36.06
N ASP A 23 -21.51 3.33 36.28
CA ASP A 23 -22.64 3.20 37.21
C ASP A 23 -22.64 1.82 37.86
N PRO A 24 -22.27 1.72 39.17
CA PRO A 24 -22.29 0.47 39.92
C PRO A 24 -23.66 -0.23 40.03
N SER A 25 -24.77 0.51 39.79
CA SER A 25 -26.13 -0.06 39.84
C SER A 25 -26.45 -0.94 38.65
N HIS A 26 -25.69 -0.92 37.56
CA HIS A 26 -25.89 -1.81 36.42
C HIS A 26 -25.79 -3.28 36.83
N GLN A 27 -26.72 -4.08 36.35
CA GLN A 27 -26.70 -5.54 36.45
C GLN A 27 -26.04 -6.07 35.17
N VAL A 28 -24.80 -6.51 35.27
CA VAL A 28 -24.02 -6.97 34.13
C VAL A 28 -23.69 -8.45 34.29
N THR A 29 -24.16 -9.27 33.33
CA THR A 29 -23.84 -10.71 33.25
C THR A 29 -22.99 -10.97 32.01
N VAL A 30 -21.97 -11.81 32.14
CA VAL A 30 -21.11 -12.25 31.04
C VAL A 30 -21.21 -13.76 30.90
N LEU A 31 -21.63 -14.26 29.76
CA LEU A 31 -21.65 -15.70 29.45
C LEU A 31 -20.41 -16.08 28.67
N GLU A 32 -19.69 -17.12 29.10
CA GLU A 32 -18.53 -17.67 28.42
C GLU A 32 -18.67 -19.22 28.34
N ARG A 33 -18.53 -19.74 27.11
CA ARG A 33 -18.67 -21.18 26.84
C ARG A 33 -17.53 -22.04 27.36
N ASN A 34 -16.33 -21.44 27.49
CA ASN A 34 -15.14 -22.14 28.00
C ASN A 34 -15.01 -21.98 29.50
N ARG A 35 -14.06 -22.71 30.10
CA ARG A 35 -13.68 -22.54 31.50
C ARG A 35 -13.01 -21.20 31.75
N ALA A 36 -13.02 -20.73 32.97
CA ALA A 36 -12.47 -19.44 33.38
C ALA A 36 -11.03 -19.17 32.88
N ASN A 37 -10.20 -20.21 32.86
CA ASN A 37 -8.77 -20.10 32.56
C ASN A 37 -8.39 -20.59 31.15
N ASP A 38 -9.37 -20.95 30.34
CA ASP A 38 -9.14 -21.42 28.99
C ASP A 38 -9.05 -20.24 28.00
N THR A 39 -7.99 -20.23 27.19
CA THR A 39 -7.83 -19.27 26.12
C THR A 39 -7.08 -19.89 24.96
N PHE A 40 -7.40 -19.42 23.76
CA PHE A 40 -6.68 -19.73 22.52
C PHE A 40 -5.55 -18.73 22.32
N GLY A 41 -4.37 -19.22 21.90
CA GLY A 41 -3.18 -18.40 21.65
C GLY A 41 -2.34 -18.16 22.92
N TRP A 42 -1.19 -17.50 22.75
CA TRP A 42 -0.16 -17.36 23.77
C TRP A 42 -0.05 -15.94 24.31
N GLY A 43 0.79 -15.11 23.71
CA GLY A 43 0.95 -13.73 24.10
C GLY A 43 0.13 -12.77 23.25
N VAL A 44 -0.13 -11.59 23.77
CA VAL A 44 -0.70 -10.44 23.06
C VAL A 44 0.20 -9.23 23.25
N VAL A 45 0.26 -8.39 22.22
CA VAL A 45 1.04 -7.14 22.24
C VAL A 45 0.09 -5.97 22.42
N LEU A 46 0.43 -5.05 23.31
CA LEU A 46 -0.28 -3.79 23.51
C LEU A 46 0.66 -2.61 23.19
N SER A 47 0.10 -1.56 22.61
CA SER A 47 0.80 -0.31 22.34
C SER A 47 0.56 0.70 23.47
N ASP A 48 1.47 1.66 23.59
CA ASP A 48 1.36 2.75 24.56
C ASP A 48 0.04 3.52 24.45
N ASP A 49 -0.47 3.75 23.22
CA ASP A 49 -1.76 4.40 22.98
C ASP A 49 -2.95 3.59 23.59
N ALA A 50 -2.91 2.27 23.47
CA ALA A 50 -3.95 1.42 24.05
C ALA A 50 -3.90 1.50 25.58
N LEU A 51 -2.70 1.44 26.15
CA LEU A 51 -2.49 1.53 27.59
C LEU A 51 -2.92 2.90 28.15
N ALA A 52 -2.63 4.01 27.46
CA ALA A 52 -3.05 5.33 27.88
C ALA A 52 -4.58 5.49 27.93
N ARG A 53 -5.31 4.91 26.96
CA ARG A 53 -6.78 4.89 26.97
C ARG A 53 -7.34 4.00 28.08
N MET A 54 -6.73 2.84 28.30
CA MET A 54 -7.10 1.93 29.39
C MET A 54 -6.88 2.60 30.76
N GLU A 55 -5.75 3.29 30.93
CA GLU A 55 -5.43 4.00 32.17
C GLU A 55 -6.42 5.10 32.49
N LYS A 56 -6.86 5.85 31.47
CA LYS A 56 -7.91 6.87 31.65
C LYS A 56 -9.26 6.25 32.03
N ASN A 57 -9.57 5.04 31.55
CA ASN A 57 -10.84 4.36 31.81
C ASN A 57 -10.86 3.57 33.13
N ASP A 58 -9.81 2.79 33.41
CA ASP A 58 -9.60 2.01 34.64
C ASP A 58 -8.11 1.91 34.99
N PRO A 59 -7.58 2.87 35.79
CA PRO A 59 -6.18 2.85 36.22
C PRO A 59 -5.78 1.55 36.93
N GLN A 60 -6.72 0.94 37.69
CA GLN A 60 -6.44 -0.28 38.47
C GLN A 60 -6.20 -1.48 37.55
N SER A 61 -7.05 -1.73 36.53
CA SER A 61 -6.81 -2.78 35.55
C SER A 61 -5.51 -2.55 34.79
N THR A 62 -5.22 -1.29 34.43
CA THR A 62 -4.03 -0.95 33.65
C THR A 62 -2.75 -1.17 34.46
N ALA A 63 -2.72 -0.79 35.73
CA ALA A 63 -1.60 -1.06 36.63
C ALA A 63 -1.35 -2.56 36.78
N ALA A 64 -2.42 -3.33 37.09
CA ALA A 64 -2.31 -4.78 37.23
C ALA A 64 -1.79 -5.46 35.96
N ILE A 65 -2.18 -4.99 34.77
CA ILE A 65 -1.70 -5.51 33.48
C ILE A 65 -0.23 -5.12 33.26
N ARG A 66 0.16 -3.87 33.54
CA ARG A 66 1.55 -3.39 33.42
C ARG A 66 2.54 -4.16 34.30
N ASP A 67 2.13 -4.56 35.50
CA ASP A 67 2.97 -5.35 36.43
C ASP A 67 3.36 -6.72 35.85
N HIS A 68 2.69 -7.18 34.82
CA HIS A 68 2.92 -8.48 34.18
C HIS A 68 3.45 -8.37 32.75
N PHE A 69 3.90 -7.20 32.31
CA PHE A 69 4.44 -7.04 30.96
C PHE A 69 5.87 -7.54 30.83
N ALA A 70 6.12 -8.22 29.72
CA ALA A 70 7.45 -8.29 29.12
C ALA A 70 7.62 -7.10 28.14
N TYR A 71 8.70 -6.35 28.29
CA TYR A 71 9.02 -5.18 27.44
C TYR A 71 10.15 -5.54 26.51
N TRP A 72 10.07 -5.06 25.26
CA TRP A 72 11.17 -5.08 24.31
C TRP A 72 11.08 -3.89 23.38
N ASP A 73 12.23 -3.47 22.88
CA ASP A 73 12.36 -2.24 22.09
C ASP A 73 12.74 -2.52 20.65
N ASP A 74 13.23 -3.71 20.36
CA ASP A 74 13.83 -4.08 19.10
C ASP A 74 12.88 -4.91 18.22
N ILE A 75 13.07 -4.75 16.91
CA ILE A 75 12.58 -5.69 15.89
C ILE A 75 13.79 -6.33 15.22
N ALA A 76 13.86 -7.66 15.26
CA ALA A 76 14.87 -8.46 14.58
C ALA A 76 14.28 -9.12 13.34
N VAL A 77 15.01 -9.10 12.23
CA VAL A 77 14.66 -9.77 10.98
C VAL A 77 15.79 -10.73 10.61
N VAL A 78 15.51 -12.01 10.60
CA VAL A 78 16.44 -13.07 10.18
C VAL A 78 16.05 -13.52 8.78
N HIS A 79 16.92 -13.24 7.82
CA HIS A 79 16.72 -13.58 6.41
C HIS A 79 18.05 -14.02 5.80
N ASN A 80 18.06 -15.17 5.10
CA ASN A 80 19.27 -15.79 4.55
C ASN A 80 20.40 -15.96 5.57
N GLY A 81 20.07 -16.33 6.81
CA GLY A 81 21.01 -16.50 7.91
C GLY A 81 21.57 -15.19 8.50
N ILE A 82 21.16 -14.03 7.99
CA ILE A 82 21.61 -12.72 8.45
C ILE A 82 20.54 -12.10 9.34
N ARG A 83 20.92 -11.71 10.56
CA ARG A 83 20.05 -11.04 11.53
C ARG A 83 20.27 -9.52 11.45
N ASN A 84 19.21 -8.78 11.10
CA ASN A 84 19.16 -7.33 11.14
C ASN A 84 18.27 -6.89 12.30
N VAL A 85 18.76 -5.99 13.15
CA VAL A 85 18.03 -5.50 14.33
C VAL A 85 17.86 -3.98 14.21
N SER A 86 16.63 -3.52 14.37
CA SER A 86 16.26 -2.10 14.45
C SER A 86 15.62 -1.83 15.81
N GLY A 87 16.06 -0.80 16.50
CA GLY A 87 15.61 -0.42 17.83
C GLY A 87 14.52 0.66 17.86
N GLY A 88 14.14 1.06 19.08
CA GLY A 88 13.22 2.18 19.32
C GLY A 88 11.76 1.95 18.94
N HIS A 89 11.32 0.69 18.86
CA HIS A 89 9.96 0.36 18.44
C HIS A 89 8.95 0.37 19.58
N GLY A 90 9.38 0.06 20.81
CA GLY A 90 8.58 0.12 22.03
C GLY A 90 7.38 -0.81 22.00
N PHE A 91 7.53 -2.01 22.54
CA PHE A 91 6.46 -3.00 22.65
C PHE A 91 6.31 -3.50 24.08
N ALA A 92 5.07 -3.83 24.46
CA ALA A 92 4.75 -4.52 25.69
C ALA A 92 3.90 -5.77 25.38
N GLY A 93 4.32 -6.92 25.88
CA GLY A 93 3.62 -8.18 25.72
C GLY A 93 3.13 -8.72 27.05
N ILE A 94 1.99 -9.38 27.05
CA ILE A 94 1.44 -10.11 28.20
C ILE A 94 0.88 -11.44 27.74
N GLY A 95 1.00 -12.46 28.58
CA GLY A 95 0.29 -13.71 28.35
C GLY A 95 -1.22 -13.50 28.28
N ARG A 96 -1.85 -13.96 27.20
CA ARG A 96 -3.31 -13.79 27.00
C ARG A 96 -4.11 -14.38 28.16
N LYS A 97 -3.67 -15.53 28.70
CA LYS A 97 -4.27 -16.16 29.88
C LYS A 97 -4.16 -15.25 31.08
N GLN A 98 -2.98 -14.67 31.35
CA GLN A 98 -2.76 -13.77 32.47
C GLN A 98 -3.63 -12.53 32.37
N MET A 99 -3.71 -11.91 31.20
CA MET A 99 -4.58 -10.76 30.97
C MET A 99 -6.06 -11.07 31.27
N LEU A 100 -6.56 -12.24 30.83
CA LEU A 100 -7.94 -12.65 31.11
C LEU A 100 -8.17 -12.87 32.62
N ILE A 101 -7.22 -13.49 33.32
CA ILE A 101 -7.31 -13.69 34.81
C ILE A 101 -7.43 -12.33 35.50
N LEU A 102 -6.63 -11.35 35.13
CA LEU A 102 -6.67 -10.01 35.72
C LEU A 102 -8.00 -9.29 35.43
N LEU A 103 -8.48 -9.34 34.19
CA LEU A 103 -9.76 -8.76 33.84
C LEU A 103 -10.94 -9.44 34.51
N GLN A 104 -10.92 -10.78 34.65
CA GLN A 104 -11.95 -11.53 35.37
C GLN A 104 -11.95 -11.19 36.86
N ALA A 105 -10.78 -11.06 37.50
CA ALA A 105 -10.67 -10.65 38.89
C ALA A 105 -11.27 -9.27 39.12
N ARG A 106 -10.93 -8.28 38.22
CA ARG A 106 -11.47 -6.93 38.28
C ARG A 106 -12.98 -6.89 38.07
N ALA A 107 -13.48 -7.64 37.10
CA ALA A 107 -14.92 -7.72 36.84
C ALA A 107 -15.69 -8.27 38.06
N ARG A 108 -15.18 -9.32 38.73
CA ARG A 108 -15.78 -9.85 39.97
C ARG A 108 -15.75 -8.82 41.11
N GLU A 109 -14.63 -8.13 41.31
CA GLU A 109 -14.49 -7.07 42.31
C GLU A 109 -15.59 -5.96 42.12
N LEU A 110 -15.89 -5.62 40.89
CA LEU A 110 -16.93 -4.65 40.56
C LEU A 110 -18.36 -5.22 40.56
N GLY A 111 -18.54 -6.52 40.89
CA GLY A 111 -19.84 -7.14 40.97
C GLY A 111 -20.46 -7.54 39.64
N VAL A 112 -19.62 -7.85 38.63
CA VAL A 112 -20.08 -8.48 37.37
C VAL A 112 -20.37 -9.95 37.60
N ASP A 113 -21.50 -10.48 37.14
CA ASP A 113 -21.86 -11.89 37.15
C ASP A 113 -21.17 -12.63 35.99
N LEU A 114 -20.16 -13.45 36.28
CA LEU A 114 -19.40 -14.21 35.30
C LEU A 114 -19.85 -15.67 35.28
N GLN A 115 -20.49 -16.10 34.23
CA GLN A 115 -21.00 -17.44 34.02
C GLN A 115 -20.15 -18.19 32.96
N PHE A 116 -19.26 -19.08 33.44
CA PHE A 116 -18.42 -19.93 32.59
C PHE A 116 -19.12 -21.24 32.24
N GLU A 117 -18.58 -21.97 31.25
CA GLU A 117 -19.10 -23.22 30.72
C GLU A 117 -20.58 -23.09 30.31
N THR A 118 -20.97 -21.89 29.91
CA THR A 118 -22.34 -21.51 29.52
C THR A 118 -22.36 -21.07 28.07
N GLU A 119 -22.81 -21.95 27.20
CA GLU A 119 -22.95 -21.67 25.77
C GLU A 119 -24.37 -21.15 25.49
N PHE A 120 -24.47 -19.98 24.84
CA PHE A 120 -25.74 -19.46 24.37
C PHE A 120 -26.08 -20.07 23.00
N LYS A 121 -27.37 -20.24 22.71
CA LYS A 121 -27.83 -20.78 21.42
C LYS A 121 -28.22 -19.70 20.44
N SER A 122 -28.86 -18.63 20.89
CA SER A 122 -29.37 -17.51 20.11
C SER A 122 -29.37 -16.26 20.97
N ALA A 123 -29.05 -15.09 20.37
CA ALA A 123 -29.20 -13.80 21.05
C ALA A 123 -30.67 -13.43 21.25
N GLU A 124 -31.57 -13.89 20.38
CA GLU A 124 -33.01 -13.66 20.45
C GLU A 124 -33.62 -14.17 21.76
N GLU A 125 -33.11 -15.30 22.31
CA GLU A 125 -33.58 -15.86 23.58
C GLU A 125 -33.43 -14.90 24.77
N TYR A 126 -32.50 -13.93 24.69
CA TYR A 126 -32.17 -13.00 25.76
C TYR A 126 -32.69 -11.58 25.59
N ARG A 127 -33.10 -11.21 24.38
CA ARG A 127 -33.48 -9.84 24.04
C ARG A 127 -34.63 -9.27 24.91
N ALA A 128 -35.61 -10.10 25.25
CA ALA A 128 -36.75 -9.69 26.06
C ALA A 128 -36.41 -9.51 27.55
N ASP A 129 -35.37 -10.20 28.03
CA ASP A 129 -34.99 -10.25 29.44
C ASP A 129 -33.91 -9.25 29.83
N TYR A 130 -33.24 -8.59 28.84
CA TYR A 130 -32.17 -7.64 29.05
C TYR A 130 -32.44 -6.33 28.31
N ASP A 131 -32.04 -5.22 28.93
CA ASP A 131 -32.10 -3.90 28.29
C ASP A 131 -31.10 -3.80 27.12
N LEU A 132 -29.99 -4.54 27.22
CA LEU A 132 -28.89 -4.54 26.24
C LEU A 132 -28.24 -5.93 26.15
N VAL A 133 -28.04 -6.41 24.93
CA VAL A 133 -27.25 -7.61 24.61
C VAL A 133 -26.03 -7.21 23.78
N VAL A 134 -24.83 -7.46 24.31
CA VAL A 134 -23.55 -7.15 23.64
C VAL A 134 -22.92 -8.43 23.12
N ALA A 135 -22.85 -8.58 21.82
CA ALA A 135 -22.19 -9.70 21.17
C ALA A 135 -20.67 -9.46 21.07
N SER A 136 -19.92 -10.07 21.97
CA SER A 136 -18.46 -10.11 22.04
C SER A 136 -17.90 -11.52 21.87
N ASP A 137 -18.62 -12.34 21.10
CA ASP A 137 -18.41 -13.77 20.88
C ASP A 137 -17.32 -14.09 19.82
N GLY A 138 -16.55 -13.08 19.44
CA GLY A 138 -15.31 -13.20 18.72
C GLY A 138 -15.43 -13.41 17.21
N ILE A 139 -14.30 -13.81 16.59
CA ILE A 139 -14.15 -13.90 15.14
C ILE A 139 -15.17 -14.83 14.46
N ASN A 140 -15.60 -15.87 15.15
CA ASN A 140 -16.60 -16.84 14.70
C ASN A 140 -18.00 -16.55 15.27
N SER A 141 -18.36 -15.28 15.43
CA SER A 141 -19.59 -14.84 16.08
C SER A 141 -20.85 -15.58 15.58
N ALA A 142 -21.56 -16.19 16.52
CA ALA A 142 -22.87 -16.80 16.27
C ALA A 142 -23.94 -15.72 16.06
N VAL A 143 -23.89 -14.65 16.85
CA VAL A 143 -24.81 -13.51 16.75
C VAL A 143 -24.70 -12.82 15.38
N ARG A 144 -23.47 -12.62 14.87
CA ARG A 144 -23.28 -12.09 13.52
C ARG A 144 -23.91 -12.96 12.44
N ARG A 145 -23.82 -14.29 12.57
CA ARG A 145 -24.48 -15.21 11.63
C ARG A 145 -26.00 -15.23 11.80
N GLU A 146 -26.50 -15.14 13.02
CA GLU A 146 -27.93 -15.11 13.31
C GLU A 146 -28.64 -13.93 12.62
N TYR A 147 -28.01 -12.75 12.66
CA TYR A 147 -28.56 -11.53 12.04
C TYR A 147 -27.79 -11.09 10.80
N GLN A 148 -27.29 -12.03 9.99
CA GLN A 148 -26.42 -11.73 8.85
C GLN A 148 -27.06 -10.77 7.83
N ASP A 149 -28.38 -10.85 7.62
CA ASP A 149 -29.12 -9.99 6.68
C ASP A 149 -29.17 -8.53 7.17
N VAL A 150 -29.09 -8.31 8.49
CA VAL A 150 -29.07 -6.98 9.11
C VAL A 150 -27.65 -6.43 9.17
N PHE A 151 -26.72 -7.23 9.69
CA PHE A 151 -25.33 -6.80 9.88
C PHE A 151 -24.52 -6.75 8.59
N GLN A 152 -24.93 -7.50 7.55
CA GLN A 152 -24.29 -7.54 6.22
C GLN A 152 -22.76 -7.66 6.33
N PRO A 153 -22.24 -8.75 6.89
CA PRO A 153 -20.81 -8.92 7.08
C PRO A 153 -20.10 -9.09 5.73
N ASP A 154 -19.04 -8.31 5.53
CA ASP A 154 -18.05 -8.53 4.49
C ASP A 154 -16.91 -9.35 5.09
N ILE A 155 -16.75 -10.59 4.62
CA ILE A 155 -15.76 -11.54 5.11
C ILE A 155 -14.83 -11.93 3.96
N ASP A 156 -13.54 -11.61 4.12
CA ASP A 156 -12.48 -11.93 3.17
C ASP A 156 -11.47 -12.89 3.83
N MET A 157 -11.43 -14.14 3.33
CA MET A 157 -10.49 -15.16 3.82
C MET A 157 -9.11 -14.92 3.23
N ARG A 158 -8.13 -14.67 4.10
CA ARG A 158 -6.77 -14.36 3.66
C ARG A 158 -6.01 -15.62 3.24
N LEU A 159 -4.97 -15.42 2.43
CA LEU A 159 -4.35 -16.49 1.65
C LEU A 159 -3.36 -17.34 2.46
N CYS A 160 -2.62 -16.74 3.40
CA CYS A 160 -1.63 -17.47 4.18
C CYS A 160 -2.26 -18.41 5.20
N LYS A 161 -1.61 -19.53 5.39
CA LYS A 161 -1.85 -20.46 6.50
C LYS A 161 -0.99 -20.07 7.69
N PHE A 162 -1.55 -20.03 8.88
CA PHE A 162 -0.79 -19.83 10.11
C PHE A 162 -1.20 -20.81 11.21
N ILE A 163 -0.26 -21.08 12.10
CA ILE A 163 -0.48 -21.84 13.33
C ILE A 163 0.15 -21.09 14.51
N TRP A 164 -0.57 -21.03 15.62
CA TRP A 164 -0.13 -20.28 16.81
C TRP A 164 0.46 -21.23 17.86
N LEU A 165 1.77 -21.21 18.00
CA LEU A 165 2.54 -22.03 18.92
C LEU A 165 3.20 -21.16 20.01
N GLY A 166 3.80 -21.80 20.99
CA GLY A 166 4.64 -21.21 22.03
C GLY A 166 5.97 -21.93 22.13
N THR A 167 6.95 -21.33 22.82
CA THR A 167 8.25 -21.95 23.11
C THR A 167 8.88 -21.33 24.36
N HIS A 168 9.83 -22.03 24.98
CA HIS A 168 10.71 -21.48 26.01
C HIS A 168 12.02 -20.87 25.44
N ALA A 169 12.18 -20.86 24.11
CA ALA A 169 13.28 -20.16 23.47
C ALA A 169 13.17 -18.65 23.68
N LYS A 170 14.30 -17.99 23.91
CA LYS A 170 14.40 -16.52 24.06
C LYS A 170 14.90 -15.89 22.77
N PHE A 171 14.40 -14.71 22.44
CA PHE A 171 14.68 -14.01 21.19
C PHE A 171 15.37 -12.65 21.44
N ASP A 172 16.30 -12.59 22.42
CA ASP A 172 17.14 -11.42 22.74
C ASP A 172 16.32 -10.13 22.94
N ASP A 173 15.19 -10.21 23.64
CA ASP A 173 14.29 -9.10 23.93
C ASP A 173 13.84 -8.32 22.68
N ALA A 174 13.60 -9.02 21.58
CA ALA A 174 13.16 -8.46 20.30
C ALA A 174 11.89 -9.15 19.78
N PHE A 175 11.06 -8.39 19.06
CA PHE A 175 10.08 -8.98 18.16
C PHE A 175 10.83 -9.53 16.95
N THR A 176 10.92 -10.83 16.81
CA THR A 176 11.77 -11.48 15.81
C THR A 176 10.94 -12.09 14.68
N PHE A 177 11.24 -11.70 13.46
CA PHE A 177 10.77 -12.35 12.24
C PHE A 177 11.87 -13.25 11.69
N ILE A 178 11.54 -14.52 11.44
CA ILE A 178 12.49 -15.53 10.95
C ILE A 178 11.96 -16.10 9.65
N PHE A 179 12.75 -16.05 8.58
CA PHE A 179 12.41 -16.58 7.26
C PHE A 179 13.34 -17.72 6.91
N GLU A 180 12.74 -18.94 6.75
CA GLU A 180 13.48 -20.16 6.43
C GLU A 180 13.06 -20.72 5.07
N LYS A 181 14.08 -21.03 4.26
CA LYS A 181 13.88 -21.70 2.97
C LYS A 181 13.89 -23.20 3.15
N THR A 182 12.80 -23.87 2.80
CA THR A 182 12.68 -25.32 2.82
C THR A 182 12.64 -25.89 1.39
N GLU A 183 12.72 -27.19 1.25
CA GLU A 183 12.55 -27.86 -0.07
C GLU A 183 11.14 -27.69 -0.66
N HIS A 184 10.15 -27.36 0.19
CA HIS A 184 8.75 -27.17 -0.21
C HIS A 184 8.35 -25.70 -0.42
N GLY A 185 9.24 -24.77 -0.12
CA GLY A 185 9.01 -23.32 -0.20
C GLY A 185 9.43 -22.59 1.06
N TRP A 186 9.09 -21.31 1.15
CA TRP A 186 9.43 -20.48 2.29
C TRP A 186 8.41 -20.58 3.42
N VAL A 187 8.93 -20.62 4.65
CA VAL A 187 8.16 -20.63 5.90
C VAL A 187 8.72 -19.52 6.79
N TRP A 188 7.86 -18.78 7.44
CA TRP A 188 8.33 -17.74 8.36
C TRP A 188 7.66 -17.81 9.72
N ALA A 189 8.33 -17.24 10.72
CA ALA A 189 7.83 -17.19 12.08
C ALA A 189 7.82 -15.75 12.62
N HIS A 190 6.83 -15.45 13.46
CA HIS A 190 6.74 -14.26 14.28
C HIS A 190 6.92 -14.69 15.72
N ALA A 191 8.05 -14.29 16.33
CA ALA A 191 8.41 -14.70 17.68
C ALA A 191 8.58 -13.50 18.61
N TYR A 192 7.99 -13.55 19.80
CA TYR A 192 8.13 -12.51 20.83
C TYR A 192 7.83 -13.05 22.21
N GLN A 193 8.57 -12.60 23.22
CA GLN A 193 8.33 -12.92 24.60
C GLN A 193 7.08 -12.24 25.13
N PHE A 194 6.39 -12.88 26.07
CA PHE A 194 5.27 -12.28 26.78
C PHE A 194 5.31 -12.52 28.30
N ASP A 195 6.28 -13.30 28.76
CA ASP A 195 6.68 -13.44 30.17
C ASP A 195 8.16 -13.85 30.25
N ASP A 196 8.68 -14.05 31.47
CA ASP A 196 10.10 -14.34 31.69
C ASP A 196 10.57 -15.66 31.07
N ASN A 197 9.68 -16.58 30.77
CA ASN A 197 10.01 -17.95 30.39
C ASN A 197 9.37 -18.42 29.09
N THR A 198 8.46 -17.66 28.52
CA THR A 198 7.68 -18.11 27.37
C THR A 198 7.60 -17.05 26.27
N ALA A 199 7.72 -17.51 25.05
CA ALA A 199 7.52 -16.70 23.83
C ALA A 199 6.37 -17.25 23.00
N THR A 200 5.64 -16.36 22.34
CA THR A 200 4.77 -16.69 21.22
C THR A 200 5.62 -17.06 20.02
N PHE A 201 5.19 -18.05 19.26
CA PHE A 201 5.83 -18.48 18.02
C PHE A 201 4.76 -18.80 16.98
N ILE A 202 4.40 -17.80 16.16
CA ILE A 202 3.42 -17.97 15.08
C ILE A 202 4.16 -18.40 13.83
N VAL A 203 3.86 -19.59 13.31
CA VAL A 203 4.40 -20.07 12.03
C VAL A 203 3.40 -19.75 10.93
N GLU A 204 3.88 -19.20 9.84
CA GLU A 204 3.06 -18.77 8.71
C GLU A 204 3.72 -19.16 7.37
N MET A 205 2.91 -19.46 6.36
CA MET A 205 3.36 -19.78 5.00
C MET A 205 2.23 -19.56 3.99
N THR A 206 2.59 -19.51 2.70
CA THR A 206 1.59 -19.47 1.62
C THR A 206 0.80 -20.78 1.56
N GLN A 207 -0.43 -20.72 1.02
CA GLN A 207 -1.23 -21.92 0.78
C GLN A 207 -0.46 -22.95 -0.06
N GLU A 208 0.26 -22.50 -1.09
CA GLU A 208 1.03 -23.38 -1.98
C GLU A 208 2.15 -24.12 -1.23
N THR A 209 2.90 -23.42 -0.37
CA THR A 209 3.93 -24.06 0.47
C THR A 209 3.31 -25.08 1.43
N TRP A 210 2.16 -24.72 2.04
CA TRP A 210 1.42 -25.61 2.94
C TRP A 210 0.94 -26.89 2.26
N ASP A 211 0.43 -26.78 1.02
CA ASP A 211 -0.02 -27.91 0.21
C ASP A 211 1.16 -28.82 -0.18
N ARG A 212 2.31 -28.24 -0.59
CA ARG A 212 3.53 -28.99 -0.93
C ARG A 212 4.11 -29.75 0.29
N TRP A 213 3.98 -29.21 1.48
CA TRP A 213 4.33 -29.87 2.73
C TRP A 213 3.40 -31.06 3.06
N GLY A 214 2.19 -31.07 2.54
CA GLY A 214 1.18 -32.07 2.84
C GLY A 214 0.57 -31.97 4.24
N PHE A 215 0.60 -30.78 4.84
CA PHE A 215 0.11 -30.55 6.22
C PHE A 215 -1.36 -30.93 6.44
N ALA A 216 -2.17 -31.04 5.37
CA ALA A 216 -3.55 -31.50 5.46
C ALA A 216 -3.66 -32.94 6.04
N GLY A 217 -2.63 -33.77 5.82
CA GLY A 217 -2.57 -35.15 6.28
C GLY A 217 -1.91 -35.34 7.65
N PHE A 218 -1.32 -34.29 8.24
CA PHE A 218 -0.58 -34.38 9.47
C PHE A 218 -1.51 -34.34 10.70
N SER A 219 -1.19 -35.11 11.72
CA SER A 219 -1.73 -34.95 13.07
C SER A 219 -1.25 -33.61 13.68
N LYS A 220 -1.81 -33.24 14.81
CA LYS A 220 -1.38 -32.03 15.56
C LYS A 220 0.07 -32.15 16.00
N GLU A 221 0.46 -33.33 16.50
CA GLU A 221 1.80 -33.66 16.95
C GLU A 221 2.81 -33.61 15.79
N GLU A 222 2.51 -34.26 14.66
CA GLU A 222 3.34 -34.22 13.45
C GLU A 222 3.51 -32.81 12.89
N THR A 223 2.46 -31.98 12.99
CA THR A 223 2.49 -30.57 12.60
C THR A 223 3.46 -29.78 13.46
N VAL A 224 3.41 -29.92 14.80
CA VAL A 224 4.31 -29.23 15.73
C VAL A 224 5.75 -29.68 15.52
N GLU A 225 5.99 -31.00 15.39
CA GLU A 225 7.32 -31.56 15.11
C GLU A 225 7.89 -31.06 13.77
N ALA A 226 7.07 -30.95 12.74
CA ALA A 226 7.51 -30.39 11.46
C ALA A 226 7.93 -28.92 11.58
N CYS A 227 7.12 -28.10 12.24
CA CYS A 227 7.48 -26.70 12.53
C CYS A 227 8.76 -26.60 13.36
N GLN A 228 8.93 -27.46 14.37
CA GLN A 228 10.13 -27.50 15.21
C GLN A 228 11.37 -27.86 14.39
N ARG A 229 11.31 -28.81 13.47
CA ARG A 229 12.43 -29.14 12.57
C ARG A 229 12.81 -27.98 11.66
N ILE A 230 11.82 -27.27 11.10
CA ILE A 230 12.07 -26.10 10.23
C ILE A 230 12.86 -25.01 10.98
N PHE A 231 12.49 -24.74 12.23
CA PHE A 231 13.08 -23.65 13.01
C PHE A 231 14.10 -24.08 14.05
N ALA A 232 14.59 -25.34 14.01
CA ALA A 232 15.48 -25.90 15.02
C ALA A 232 16.73 -25.05 15.32
N ALA A 233 17.30 -24.42 14.29
CA ALA A 233 18.47 -23.53 14.41
C ALA A 233 18.21 -22.28 15.28
N HIS A 234 16.94 -21.89 15.43
CA HIS A 234 16.53 -20.66 16.12
C HIS A 234 15.92 -20.92 17.51
N LEU A 235 15.62 -22.17 17.85
CA LEU A 235 14.93 -22.53 19.08
C LEU A 235 15.90 -22.80 20.26
N GLY A 236 17.21 -22.80 20.03
CA GLY A 236 18.21 -23.01 21.09
C GLY A 236 18.07 -24.35 21.85
N GLY A 237 17.47 -25.37 21.18
CA GLY A 237 17.20 -26.68 21.77
C GLY A 237 15.88 -26.77 22.56
N HIS A 238 15.08 -25.71 22.55
CA HIS A 238 13.74 -25.74 23.15
C HIS A 238 12.69 -26.26 22.19
N ASP A 239 11.62 -26.85 22.73
CA ASP A 239 10.51 -27.38 21.95
C ASP A 239 9.50 -26.29 21.59
N LEU A 240 8.75 -26.54 20.51
CA LEU A 240 7.51 -25.82 20.18
C LEU A 240 6.35 -26.49 20.93
N MET A 241 5.46 -25.68 21.48
CA MET A 241 4.33 -26.10 22.29
C MET A 241 3.02 -25.62 21.72
N SER A 242 1.97 -26.45 21.85
CA SER A 242 0.58 -26.00 21.62
C SER A 242 -0.11 -25.88 22.99
N ASN A 243 -0.80 -24.75 23.19
CA ASN A 243 -1.64 -24.65 24.39
C ASN A 243 -3.08 -25.13 24.08
N ALA A 244 -3.78 -25.54 25.13
CA ALA A 244 -5.20 -25.84 25.07
C ALA A 244 -5.57 -26.93 24.03
N HIS A 245 -4.88 -28.08 24.05
CA HIS A 245 -5.18 -29.23 23.17
C HIS A 245 -6.65 -29.69 23.18
N HIS A 246 -7.39 -29.39 24.26
CA HIS A 246 -8.80 -29.68 24.42
C HIS A 246 -9.74 -28.66 23.77
N LEU A 247 -9.24 -27.46 23.37
CA LEU A 247 -10.05 -26.45 22.72
C LEU A 247 -10.16 -26.74 21.23
N ARG A 248 -11.33 -26.42 20.65
CA ARG A 248 -11.52 -26.46 19.20
C ARG A 248 -10.56 -25.46 18.53
N GLY A 249 -9.75 -25.94 17.59
CA GLY A 249 -8.82 -25.11 16.78
C GLY A 249 -7.41 -24.96 17.35
N SER A 250 -7.04 -25.57 18.51
CA SER A 250 -5.65 -25.54 18.97
C SER A 250 -4.76 -26.43 18.09
N ALA A 251 -3.53 -25.97 17.81
CA ALA A 251 -2.54 -26.63 16.94
C ALA A 251 -3.10 -27.02 15.55
N VAL A 252 -3.96 -26.17 14.98
CA VAL A 252 -4.54 -26.35 13.64
C VAL A 252 -4.14 -25.17 12.76
N TRP A 253 -3.80 -25.47 11.52
CA TRP A 253 -3.58 -24.46 10.49
C TRP A 253 -4.88 -23.72 10.16
N MET A 254 -4.81 -22.40 10.14
CA MET A 254 -5.94 -21.53 9.88
C MET A 254 -5.60 -20.50 8.82
N ASN A 255 -6.64 -20.04 8.11
CA ASN A 255 -6.58 -18.81 7.35
C ASN A 255 -7.24 -17.70 8.20
N PHE A 256 -6.72 -16.50 8.13
CA PHE A 256 -7.29 -15.38 8.88
C PHE A 256 -8.50 -14.79 8.13
N PRO A 257 -9.70 -14.72 8.73
CA PRO A 257 -10.82 -13.99 8.13
C PRO A 257 -10.73 -12.50 8.48
N ARG A 258 -10.60 -11.65 7.45
CA ARG A 258 -10.89 -10.23 7.61
C ARG A 258 -12.41 -10.05 7.63
N VAL A 259 -12.92 -9.52 8.70
CA VAL A 259 -14.36 -9.26 8.90
C VAL A 259 -14.58 -7.78 9.07
N ILE A 260 -15.63 -7.26 8.44
CA ILE A 260 -16.24 -5.96 8.77
C ILE A 260 -17.73 -6.03 8.49
N CYS A 261 -18.55 -5.64 9.46
CA CYS A 261 -19.99 -5.55 9.29
C CYS A 261 -20.38 -4.16 8.78
N ASN A 262 -21.38 -4.08 7.90
CA ASN A 262 -21.91 -2.80 7.43
C ASN A 262 -22.75 -2.11 8.51
N LYS A 263 -23.50 -2.87 9.27
CA LYS A 263 -24.27 -2.42 10.44
C LYS A 263 -23.81 -3.20 11.67
N TRP A 264 -23.69 -2.54 12.82
CA TRP A 264 -23.16 -3.14 14.06
C TRP A 264 -24.20 -3.34 15.15
N TYR A 265 -25.43 -2.95 14.93
CA TYR A 265 -26.50 -3.11 15.92
C TYR A 265 -27.83 -3.46 15.27
N HIS A 266 -28.69 -4.11 16.04
CA HIS A 266 -30.07 -4.44 15.71
C HIS A 266 -30.92 -4.37 16.97
N GLU A 267 -31.86 -3.43 17.02
CA GLU A 267 -32.68 -3.14 18.20
C GLU A 267 -31.80 -2.98 19.46
N ASN A 268 -31.91 -3.87 20.46
CA ASN A 268 -31.07 -3.85 21.67
C ASN A 268 -29.84 -4.78 21.61
N VAL A 269 -29.48 -5.30 20.45
CA VAL A 269 -28.30 -6.14 20.22
C VAL A 269 -27.22 -5.33 19.54
N VAL A 270 -25.99 -5.34 20.04
CA VAL A 270 -24.82 -4.65 19.45
C VAL A 270 -23.61 -5.56 19.31
N LEU A 271 -22.94 -5.54 18.15
CA LEU A 271 -21.68 -6.25 17.93
C LEU A 271 -20.49 -5.46 18.48
N MET A 272 -19.51 -6.14 19.06
CA MET A 272 -18.31 -5.51 19.61
C MET A 272 -17.06 -6.39 19.40
N GLY A 273 -15.89 -5.73 19.20
CA GLY A 273 -14.62 -6.42 18.97
C GLY A 273 -14.64 -7.24 17.68
N ASP A 274 -14.03 -8.44 17.71
CA ASP A 274 -13.92 -9.31 16.51
C ASP A 274 -15.28 -9.80 15.96
N ALA A 275 -16.34 -9.70 16.73
CA ALA A 275 -17.69 -9.97 16.23
C ALA A 275 -18.14 -8.92 15.20
N ALA A 276 -17.78 -7.65 15.40
CA ALA A 276 -18.10 -6.54 14.49
C ALA A 276 -17.05 -6.38 13.37
N ALA A 277 -15.76 -6.44 13.74
CA ALA A 277 -14.66 -6.25 12.81
C ALA A 277 -13.34 -6.80 13.37
N THR A 278 -12.51 -7.41 12.51
CA THR A 278 -11.25 -8.03 12.92
C THR A 278 -10.03 -7.17 12.54
N GLY A 279 -8.97 -7.26 13.34
CA GLY A 279 -7.63 -6.75 13.04
C GLY A 279 -6.63 -7.89 12.91
N HIS A 280 -5.85 -7.91 11.82
CA HIS A 280 -4.85 -8.97 11.59
C HIS A 280 -3.71 -8.91 12.63
N PHE A 281 -3.21 -10.07 13.04
CA PHE A 281 -2.17 -10.20 14.08
C PHE A 281 -0.82 -9.58 13.66
N SER A 282 -0.52 -9.49 12.36
CA SER A 282 0.76 -8.97 11.83
C SER A 282 1.08 -7.52 12.19
N ILE A 283 0.11 -6.76 12.70
CA ILE A 283 0.29 -5.38 13.19
C ILE A 283 -0.04 -5.22 14.69
N GLY A 284 -0.36 -6.31 15.40
CA GLY A 284 -0.60 -6.30 16.83
C GLY A 284 -1.80 -5.47 17.30
N SER A 285 -2.85 -5.30 16.49
CA SER A 285 -3.92 -4.33 16.76
C SER A 285 -5.23 -4.93 17.28
N GLY A 286 -5.39 -6.25 17.29
CA GLY A 286 -6.67 -6.91 17.66
C GLY A 286 -7.12 -6.58 19.08
N SER A 287 -6.24 -6.73 20.08
CA SER A 287 -6.55 -6.44 21.50
C SER A 287 -6.84 -4.95 21.71
N ARG A 288 -6.11 -4.04 21.03
CA ARG A 288 -6.39 -2.60 21.07
C ARG A 288 -7.80 -2.29 20.57
N LEU A 289 -8.21 -2.86 19.42
CA LEU A 289 -9.56 -2.66 18.89
C LEU A 289 -10.64 -3.13 19.86
N ALA A 290 -10.39 -4.26 20.56
CA ALA A 290 -11.31 -4.80 21.56
C ALA A 290 -11.51 -3.83 22.73
N PHE A 291 -10.42 -3.33 23.33
CA PHE A 291 -10.48 -2.39 24.45
C PHE A 291 -11.08 -1.03 24.04
N ASP A 292 -10.63 -0.46 22.94
CA ASP A 292 -11.15 0.81 22.43
C ASP A 292 -12.65 0.75 22.13
N SER A 293 -13.14 -0.37 21.60
CA SER A 293 -14.55 -0.59 21.33
C SER A 293 -15.37 -0.73 22.61
N ALA A 294 -14.83 -1.43 23.61
CA ALA A 294 -15.46 -1.60 24.92
C ALA A 294 -15.62 -0.27 25.66
N ILE A 295 -14.57 0.56 25.66
CA ILE A 295 -14.58 1.89 26.29
C ILE A 295 -15.60 2.79 25.60
N ALA A 296 -15.55 2.88 24.26
CA ALA A 296 -16.41 3.75 23.47
C ALA A 296 -17.90 3.40 23.63
N LEU A 297 -18.24 2.13 23.52
CA LEU A 297 -19.63 1.68 23.70
C LEU A 297 -20.16 2.02 25.09
N ALA A 298 -19.38 1.73 26.16
CA ALA A 298 -19.77 2.07 27.51
C ALA A 298 -19.90 3.59 27.75
N GLU A 299 -19.05 4.39 27.10
CA GLU A 299 -19.12 5.85 27.17
C GLU A 299 -20.40 6.38 26.52
N TYR A 300 -20.73 5.93 25.30
CA TYR A 300 -21.89 6.43 24.57
C TYR A 300 -23.22 5.99 25.18
N LEU A 301 -23.28 4.79 25.75
CA LEU A 301 -24.45 4.33 26.51
C LEU A 301 -24.78 5.24 27.75
N HIS A 302 -23.81 6.01 28.23
CA HIS A 302 -24.00 6.95 29.36
C HIS A 302 -24.11 8.41 28.92
N SER A 303 -23.62 8.76 27.74
CA SER A 303 -23.63 10.15 27.23
C SER A 303 -24.80 10.44 26.31
N GLU A 304 -25.31 9.44 25.60
CA GLU A 304 -26.40 9.62 24.64
C GLU A 304 -27.77 9.35 25.26
N PRO A 305 -28.84 10.03 24.79
CA PRO A 305 -30.17 9.97 25.42
C PRO A 305 -30.91 8.66 25.16
N THR A 306 -30.56 7.91 24.11
CA THR A 306 -31.21 6.65 23.71
C THR A 306 -30.17 5.60 23.32
N LEU A 307 -30.54 4.30 23.37
CA LEU A 307 -29.71 3.19 22.88
C LEU A 307 -29.37 3.36 21.40
N GLU A 308 -30.33 3.76 20.59
CA GLU A 308 -30.12 3.95 19.15
C GLU A 308 -29.06 5.03 18.88
N ALA A 309 -29.16 6.20 19.51
CA ALA A 309 -28.19 7.28 19.38
C ALA A 309 -26.78 6.84 19.85
N ALA A 310 -26.70 6.06 20.93
CA ALA A 310 -25.45 5.50 21.43
C ALA A 310 -24.82 4.52 20.42
N PHE A 311 -25.62 3.67 19.81
CA PHE A 311 -25.17 2.70 18.83
C PHE A 311 -24.74 3.36 17.51
N GLU A 312 -25.48 4.34 17.03
CA GLU A 312 -25.11 5.12 15.83
C GLU A 312 -23.75 5.77 16.02
N ARG A 313 -23.58 6.50 17.13
CA ARG A 313 -22.32 7.17 17.44
C ARG A 313 -21.16 6.18 17.60
N TYR A 314 -21.41 5.06 18.30
CA TYR A 314 -20.43 3.99 18.48
C TYR A 314 -19.98 3.43 17.12
N GLN A 315 -20.92 3.09 16.24
CA GLN A 315 -20.63 2.55 14.92
C GLN A 315 -19.85 3.57 14.08
N ASP A 316 -20.32 4.80 13.98
CA ASP A 316 -19.75 5.81 13.09
C ASP A 316 -18.30 6.12 13.48
N GLU A 317 -18.03 6.29 14.77
CA GLU A 317 -16.70 6.63 15.25
C GLU A 317 -15.75 5.42 15.19
N ARG A 318 -16.19 4.25 15.67
CA ARG A 318 -15.35 3.07 15.71
C ARG A 318 -15.08 2.47 14.33
N ARG A 319 -16.05 2.55 13.41
CA ARG A 319 -15.88 2.04 12.05
C ARG A 319 -14.77 2.78 11.30
N VAL A 320 -14.64 4.09 11.47
CA VAL A 320 -13.54 4.88 10.86
C VAL A 320 -12.18 4.40 11.35
N GLU A 321 -12.03 4.21 12.66
CA GLU A 321 -10.78 3.73 13.26
C GLU A 321 -10.45 2.28 12.82
N VAL A 322 -11.45 1.43 12.77
CA VAL A 322 -11.30 0.05 12.28
C VAL A 322 -10.85 0.03 10.82
N LEU A 323 -11.46 0.82 9.94
CA LEU A 323 -11.08 0.89 8.53
C LEU A 323 -9.63 1.38 8.34
N ARG A 324 -9.18 2.37 9.13
CA ARG A 324 -7.78 2.82 9.13
C ARG A 324 -6.81 1.71 9.53
N LEU A 325 -7.15 0.96 10.58
CA LEU A 325 -6.33 -0.17 11.04
C LEU A 325 -6.36 -1.34 10.06
N GLN A 326 -7.52 -1.67 9.50
CA GLN A 326 -7.64 -2.70 8.47
C GLN A 326 -6.87 -2.35 7.19
N SER A 327 -6.82 -1.07 6.80
CA SER A 327 -6.00 -0.62 5.66
C SER A 327 -4.50 -0.86 5.91
N ALA A 328 -4.00 -0.51 7.09
CA ALA A 328 -2.61 -0.77 7.46
C ALA A 328 -2.31 -2.28 7.61
N ALA A 329 -3.24 -3.03 8.20
CA ALA A 329 -3.16 -4.47 8.32
C ALA A 329 -3.16 -5.14 6.95
N ARG A 330 -3.97 -4.65 6.00
CA ARG A 330 -4.02 -5.14 4.62
C ARG A 330 -2.67 -4.99 3.92
N ASN A 331 -2.04 -3.81 4.00
CA ASN A 331 -0.71 -3.61 3.42
C ASN A 331 0.33 -4.58 3.98
N SER A 332 0.33 -4.77 5.31
CA SER A 332 1.22 -5.71 5.99
C SER A 332 0.97 -7.15 5.53
N LEU A 333 -0.29 -7.53 5.42
CA LEU A 333 -0.74 -8.88 5.11
C LEU A 333 -0.45 -9.23 3.65
N GLU A 334 -0.74 -8.33 2.71
CA GLU A 334 -0.42 -8.48 1.30
C GLU A 334 1.09 -8.61 1.06
N TRP A 335 1.92 -7.97 1.91
CA TRP A 335 3.36 -8.15 1.88
C TRP A 335 3.77 -9.59 2.24
N PHE A 336 3.20 -10.18 3.29
CA PHE A 336 3.46 -11.58 3.67
C PHE A 336 2.89 -12.58 2.67
N GLU A 337 1.69 -12.36 2.17
CA GLU A 337 1.06 -13.22 1.15
C GLU A 337 1.86 -13.27 -0.15
N GLN A 338 2.71 -12.28 -0.39
CA GLN A 338 3.53 -12.16 -1.58
C GLN A 338 5.02 -12.05 -1.22
N VAL A 339 5.41 -12.61 -0.08
CA VAL A 339 6.78 -12.53 0.44
C VAL A 339 7.82 -13.06 -0.55
N GLU A 340 7.48 -14.05 -1.37
CA GLU A 340 8.36 -14.61 -2.40
C GLU A 340 8.90 -13.55 -3.36
N ARG A 341 8.15 -12.47 -3.57
CA ARG A 341 8.55 -11.30 -4.36
C ARG A 341 9.80 -10.59 -3.81
N TYR A 342 10.05 -10.69 -2.51
CA TYR A 342 11.08 -9.94 -1.80
C TYR A 342 12.28 -10.78 -1.34
N LEU A 343 12.20 -12.10 -1.43
CA LEU A 343 13.17 -13.02 -0.82
C LEU A 343 14.56 -12.96 -1.45
N ASP A 344 14.67 -12.49 -2.69
CA ASP A 344 15.96 -12.28 -3.36
C ASP A 344 16.57 -10.90 -3.05
N MET A 345 15.88 -10.06 -2.28
CA MET A 345 16.43 -8.78 -1.83
C MET A 345 17.64 -8.97 -0.91
N PRO A 346 18.65 -8.09 -0.97
CA PRO A 346 19.68 -8.04 0.04
C PRO A 346 19.09 -7.91 1.45
N PRO A 347 19.67 -8.59 2.46
CA PRO A 347 19.05 -8.69 3.80
C PRO A 347 18.70 -7.35 4.46
N LYS A 348 19.48 -6.29 4.22
CA LYS A 348 19.19 -4.95 4.74
C LYS A 348 17.96 -4.31 4.08
N GLN A 349 17.84 -4.45 2.77
CA GLN A 349 16.67 -3.96 2.02
C GLN A 349 15.41 -4.77 2.37
N PHE A 350 15.53 -6.08 2.50
CA PHE A 350 14.46 -6.95 2.96
C PHE A 350 13.95 -6.52 4.34
N ALA A 351 14.86 -6.30 5.31
CA ALA A 351 14.50 -5.83 6.64
C ALA A 351 13.80 -4.46 6.59
N TYR A 352 14.29 -3.52 5.78
CA TYR A 352 13.63 -2.23 5.58
C TYR A 352 12.23 -2.37 4.97
N SER A 353 12.08 -3.19 3.93
CA SER A 353 10.79 -3.48 3.30
C SER A 353 9.79 -4.06 4.29
N LEU A 354 10.23 -5.01 5.14
CA LEU A 354 9.41 -5.59 6.20
C LEU A 354 8.99 -4.54 7.24
N LEU A 355 9.91 -3.70 7.72
CA LEU A 355 9.61 -2.68 8.73
C LEU A 355 8.60 -1.65 8.23
N THR A 356 8.67 -1.28 6.96
CA THR A 356 7.78 -0.26 6.35
C THR A 356 6.53 -0.82 5.66
N ARG A 357 6.34 -2.15 5.64
CA ARG A 357 5.28 -2.86 4.90
C ARG A 357 3.86 -2.35 5.16
N SER A 358 3.56 -1.98 6.40
CA SER A 358 2.23 -1.50 6.79
C SER A 358 1.95 -0.04 6.41
N GLN A 359 2.98 0.71 5.98
CA GLN A 359 2.96 2.15 5.74
C GLN A 359 2.60 3.00 6.98
N ARG A 360 2.54 2.39 8.18
CA ARG A 360 2.43 3.12 9.46
C ARG A 360 3.78 3.61 9.94
N ILE A 361 4.83 2.88 9.62
CA ILE A 361 6.22 3.27 9.84
C ILE A 361 6.76 3.71 8.49
N GLY A 362 7.12 4.98 8.37
CA GLY A 362 7.77 5.57 7.21
C GLY A 362 9.27 5.73 7.42
N HIS A 363 9.95 6.30 6.46
CA HIS A 363 11.39 6.54 6.48
C HIS A 363 11.80 7.45 7.63
N GLU A 364 11.15 8.61 7.76
CA GLU A 364 11.44 9.56 8.84
C GLU A 364 10.97 9.07 10.22
N ASN A 365 9.96 8.21 10.26
CA ASN A 365 9.55 7.57 11.49
C ASN A 365 10.63 6.58 12.00
N LEU A 366 11.29 5.85 11.11
CA LEU A 366 12.47 5.04 11.46
C LEU A 366 13.66 5.91 11.90
N ARG A 367 13.84 7.09 11.30
CA ARG A 367 14.87 8.04 11.73
C ARG A 367 14.70 8.50 13.17
N LEU A 368 13.43 8.69 13.60
CA LEU A 368 13.14 9.06 14.99
C LEU A 368 13.34 7.87 15.96
N ARG A 369 13.12 6.63 15.50
CA ARG A 369 13.23 5.43 16.32
C ARG A 369 14.67 4.94 16.43
N ASP A 370 15.32 4.71 15.30
CA ASP A 370 16.69 4.21 15.19
C ASP A 370 17.46 4.94 14.08
N PRO A 371 17.98 6.14 14.38
CA PRO A 371 18.70 6.93 13.38
C PRO A 371 19.99 6.26 12.88
N ALA A 372 20.61 5.40 13.69
CA ALA A 372 21.84 4.72 13.32
C ALA A 372 21.57 3.59 12.32
N TRP A 373 20.54 2.80 12.58
CA TRP A 373 20.12 1.73 11.69
C TRP A 373 19.65 2.27 10.33
N LEU A 374 18.82 3.34 10.36
CA LEU A 374 18.35 3.96 9.12
C LEU A 374 19.50 4.52 8.30
N ARG A 375 20.44 5.22 8.94
CA ARG A 375 21.64 5.74 8.25
C ARG A 375 22.43 4.62 7.58
N ALA A 376 22.60 3.49 8.25
CA ALA A 376 23.29 2.33 7.67
C ALA A 376 22.52 1.72 6.48
N ALA A 377 21.19 1.86 6.43
CA ALA A 377 20.39 1.43 5.29
C ALA A 377 20.47 2.43 4.12
N GLU A 378 20.48 3.74 4.41
CA GLU A 378 20.71 4.80 3.43
C GLU A 378 22.10 4.70 2.80
N ASP A 379 23.15 4.52 3.63
CA ASP A 379 24.52 4.33 3.17
C ASP A 379 24.65 3.12 2.26
N TRP A 380 24.03 2.01 2.64
CA TRP A 380 23.97 0.81 1.80
C TRP A 380 23.31 1.10 0.44
N PHE A 381 22.20 1.87 0.42
CA PHE A 381 21.52 2.22 -0.83
C PHE A 381 22.37 3.13 -1.71
N ALA A 382 23.00 4.15 -1.11
CA ALA A 382 23.89 5.08 -1.81
C ALA A 382 25.10 4.36 -2.44
N GLU A 383 25.77 3.49 -1.69
CA GLU A 383 26.91 2.70 -2.18
C GLU A 383 26.51 1.79 -3.36
N ASN A 384 25.34 1.14 -3.31
CA ASN A 384 24.83 0.34 -4.42
C ASN A 384 24.40 1.18 -5.64
N ALA A 385 24.09 2.45 -5.45
CA ALA A 385 23.85 3.40 -6.53
C ALA A 385 25.14 4.04 -7.09
N GLY A 386 26.32 3.69 -6.55
CA GLY A 386 27.61 4.25 -6.94
C GLY A 386 27.89 5.64 -6.36
N GLU A 387 27.24 5.99 -5.25
CA GLU A 387 27.35 7.30 -4.59
C GLU A 387 28.05 7.17 -3.23
N GLN A 388 28.47 8.30 -2.66
CA GLN A 388 29.08 8.37 -1.34
C GLN A 388 28.03 8.16 -0.23
N LYS A 389 28.50 7.66 0.92
CA LYS A 389 27.68 7.54 2.13
C LYS A 389 27.08 8.88 2.55
N GLY A 390 25.94 8.80 3.21
CA GLY A 390 25.20 9.97 3.67
C GLY A 390 24.24 10.57 2.65
N ARG A 391 24.11 9.99 1.46
CA ARG A 391 23.16 10.40 0.44
C ARG A 391 21.83 9.67 0.65
N MET A 392 20.73 10.41 0.73
CA MET A 392 19.39 9.80 0.85
C MET A 392 18.94 9.10 -0.43
N PRO A 393 18.10 8.07 -0.37
CA PRO A 393 17.68 7.30 -1.55
C PRO A 393 17.15 8.17 -2.69
N MET A 394 16.33 9.18 -2.39
CA MET A 394 15.76 10.06 -3.42
C MET A 394 16.79 10.90 -4.16
N PHE A 395 17.95 11.18 -3.56
CA PHE A 395 19.03 11.96 -4.15
C PHE A 395 20.18 11.10 -4.66
N ALA A 396 20.10 9.77 -4.54
CA ALA A 396 21.05 8.86 -5.14
C ALA A 396 20.90 8.83 -6.66
N PRO A 397 22.01 8.75 -7.43
CA PRO A 397 21.95 8.70 -8.88
C PRO A 397 21.26 7.43 -9.39
N PHE A 398 20.83 7.49 -10.65
CA PHE A 398 20.27 6.34 -11.35
C PHE A 398 20.72 6.34 -12.81
N ARG A 399 21.05 5.18 -13.35
CA ARG A 399 21.52 5.04 -14.72
C ARG A 399 20.59 4.14 -15.54
N LEU A 400 20.23 4.61 -16.74
CA LEU A 400 19.55 3.85 -17.78
C LEU A 400 20.34 3.98 -19.06
N ARG A 401 20.88 2.89 -19.58
CA ARG A 401 21.79 2.90 -20.73
C ARG A 401 22.88 3.98 -20.57
N ASP A 402 22.97 4.93 -21.50
CA ASP A 402 23.95 6.01 -21.46
C ASP A 402 23.48 7.24 -20.66
N MET A 403 22.19 7.30 -20.27
CA MET A 403 21.65 8.39 -19.47
C MET A 403 21.91 8.17 -17.98
N SER A 404 22.53 9.16 -17.33
CA SER A 404 22.68 9.22 -15.88
C SER A 404 21.83 10.35 -15.31
N LEU A 405 21.05 10.02 -14.27
CA LEU A 405 20.23 10.96 -13.50
C LEU A 405 20.94 11.31 -12.20
N VAL A 406 20.95 12.58 -11.83
CA VAL A 406 21.56 13.07 -10.58
C VAL A 406 20.74 12.74 -9.34
N ASN A 407 19.48 12.41 -9.49
CA ASN A 407 18.58 11.96 -8.44
C ASN A 407 17.41 11.13 -9.03
N ARG A 408 16.56 10.59 -8.18
CA ARG A 408 15.46 9.68 -8.55
C ARG A 408 14.09 10.33 -8.61
N ILE A 409 14.05 11.66 -8.65
CA ILE A 409 12.82 12.44 -8.70
C ILE A 409 12.50 12.81 -10.16
N VAL A 410 11.30 12.48 -10.59
CA VAL A 410 10.83 12.67 -11.94
C VAL A 410 9.62 13.61 -11.95
N VAL A 411 9.64 14.62 -12.82
CA VAL A 411 8.46 15.41 -13.15
C VAL A 411 7.57 14.57 -14.05
N SER A 412 6.42 14.15 -13.56
CA SER A 412 5.46 13.32 -14.31
C SER A 412 4.91 14.06 -15.53
N PRO A 413 4.57 13.38 -16.65
CA PRO A 413 3.85 13.99 -17.78
C PRO A 413 2.52 14.60 -17.32
N MET A 414 2.28 15.88 -17.62
CA MET A 414 1.09 16.61 -17.18
C MET A 414 0.60 17.54 -18.28
N ALA A 415 -0.56 17.25 -18.84
CA ALA A 415 -1.15 18.07 -19.92
C ALA A 415 -1.35 19.53 -19.48
N GLN A 416 -0.85 20.45 -20.30
CA GLN A 416 -0.92 21.89 -20.06
C GLN A 416 -1.99 22.59 -20.89
N TYR A 417 -2.42 21.98 -21.99
CA TYR A 417 -3.45 22.51 -22.91
C TYR A 417 -3.18 23.94 -23.38
N ARG A 418 -1.92 24.34 -23.60
CA ARG A 418 -1.49 25.70 -23.95
C ARG A 418 -0.78 25.78 -25.29
N ALA A 419 -0.76 24.70 -26.08
CA ALA A 419 -0.21 24.71 -27.42
C ALA A 419 -1.14 25.44 -28.40
N VAL A 420 -0.55 25.99 -29.44
CA VAL A 420 -1.26 26.63 -30.56
C VAL A 420 -0.93 25.85 -31.82
N ASP A 421 -1.94 25.28 -32.47
CA ASP A 421 -1.78 24.43 -33.67
C ASP A 421 -0.73 23.30 -33.49
N GLY A 422 -0.67 22.72 -32.29
CA GLY A 422 0.30 21.69 -31.91
C GLY A 422 1.69 22.26 -31.58
N CYS A 423 1.94 23.55 -31.75
CA CYS A 423 3.23 24.15 -31.44
C CYS A 423 3.35 24.48 -29.95
N PRO A 424 4.36 23.98 -29.23
CA PRO A 424 4.66 24.42 -27.87
C PRO A 424 4.91 25.92 -27.81
N THR A 425 4.37 26.56 -26.76
CA THR A 425 4.49 28.01 -26.55
C THR A 425 5.49 28.34 -25.45
N ASP A 426 5.71 29.62 -25.17
CA ASP A 426 6.53 30.05 -24.01
C ASP A 426 5.99 29.57 -22.69
N TRP A 427 4.68 29.22 -22.57
CA TRP A 427 4.13 28.55 -21.40
C TRP A 427 4.85 27.23 -21.13
N HIS A 428 5.01 26.40 -22.16
CA HIS A 428 5.68 25.11 -22.06
C HIS A 428 7.16 25.27 -21.70
N PHE A 429 7.82 26.24 -22.34
CA PHE A 429 9.21 26.57 -22.06
C PHE A 429 9.41 26.91 -20.57
N VAL A 430 8.61 27.86 -20.04
CA VAL A 430 8.67 28.23 -18.61
C VAL A 430 8.33 27.04 -17.71
N HIS A 431 7.24 26.33 -18.02
CA HIS A 431 6.77 25.20 -17.21
C HIS A 431 7.83 24.12 -17.01
N TYR A 432 8.50 23.67 -18.06
CA TYR A 432 9.53 22.62 -17.96
C TYR A 432 10.87 23.15 -17.46
N ALA A 433 11.27 24.34 -17.90
CA ALA A 433 12.53 24.97 -17.47
C ALA A 433 12.57 25.25 -15.97
N GLU A 434 11.45 25.68 -15.37
CA GLU A 434 11.36 25.90 -13.91
C GLU A 434 11.57 24.60 -13.13
N ARG A 435 10.98 23.50 -13.56
CA ARG A 435 11.09 22.21 -12.88
C ARG A 435 12.47 21.58 -13.04
N ALA A 436 13.09 21.77 -14.21
CA ALA A 436 14.47 21.38 -14.42
C ALA A 436 15.43 22.19 -13.51
N LYS A 437 15.28 23.51 -13.45
CA LYS A 437 16.01 24.38 -12.50
C LYS A 437 15.66 24.07 -11.04
N GLY A 438 14.45 23.57 -10.82
CA GLY A 438 13.96 23.11 -9.51
C GLY A 438 14.63 21.85 -8.99
N GLY A 439 15.56 21.24 -9.74
CA GLY A 439 16.44 20.17 -9.31
C GLY A 439 15.91 18.75 -9.56
N ALA A 440 14.80 18.57 -10.27
CA ALA A 440 14.35 17.23 -10.67
C ALA A 440 15.39 16.54 -11.56
N GLY A 441 15.65 15.24 -11.35
CA GLY A 441 16.62 14.47 -12.14
C GLY A 441 16.15 14.24 -13.59
N LEU A 442 14.84 14.07 -13.78
CA LEU A 442 14.22 13.82 -15.07
C LEU A 442 12.92 14.63 -15.20
N VAL A 443 12.75 15.33 -16.33
CA VAL A 443 11.55 16.10 -16.63
C VAL A 443 10.85 15.49 -17.84
N TYR A 444 9.62 15.06 -17.70
CA TYR A 444 8.79 14.62 -18.82
C TYR A 444 8.02 15.78 -19.42
N THR A 445 7.94 15.82 -20.76
CA THR A 445 6.93 16.62 -21.43
C THR A 445 5.54 16.04 -21.20
N GLU A 446 4.48 16.82 -21.34
CA GLU A 446 3.15 16.27 -21.59
C GLU A 446 3.16 15.45 -22.89
N MET A 447 2.09 14.68 -23.14
CA MET A 447 1.99 13.87 -24.35
C MET A 447 2.13 14.74 -25.60
N ALA A 448 3.25 14.61 -26.31
CA ALA A 448 3.45 15.16 -27.63
C ALA A 448 2.74 14.24 -28.65
N CYS A 449 1.76 14.81 -29.36
CA CYS A 449 0.90 14.03 -30.24
C CYS A 449 1.60 13.75 -31.57
N THR A 450 1.39 12.56 -32.13
CA THR A 450 2.01 12.08 -33.36
C THR A 450 1.44 12.76 -34.65
N SER A 451 0.21 13.31 -34.52
CA SER A 451 -0.48 14.02 -35.63
C SER A 451 -1.51 15.02 -35.10
N ALA A 452 -2.03 15.86 -35.96
CA ALA A 452 -3.12 16.78 -35.60
C ALA A 452 -4.38 16.05 -35.12
N GLN A 453 -4.66 14.87 -35.67
CA GLN A 453 -5.79 14.02 -35.25
C GLN A 453 -5.50 13.27 -33.94
N GLY A 454 -4.23 13.03 -33.61
CA GLY A 454 -3.79 12.38 -32.39
C GLY A 454 -3.90 13.25 -31.13
N ARG A 455 -4.29 14.53 -31.23
CA ARG A 455 -4.42 15.44 -30.08
C ARG A 455 -5.64 15.10 -29.24
N ILE A 456 -5.50 15.23 -27.90
CA ILE A 456 -6.64 15.12 -26.98
C ILE A 456 -7.58 16.30 -27.22
N SER A 457 -7.03 17.51 -27.20
CA SER A 457 -7.74 18.78 -27.36
C SER A 457 -6.98 19.72 -28.30
N PRO A 458 -7.58 20.83 -28.76
CA PRO A 458 -6.87 21.83 -29.58
C PRO A 458 -5.60 22.38 -28.94
N GLY A 459 -5.54 22.39 -27.58
CA GLY A 459 -4.40 22.92 -26.81
C GLY A 459 -3.25 21.94 -26.59
N CYS A 460 -3.29 20.72 -27.14
CA CYS A 460 -2.21 19.73 -26.97
C CYS A 460 -1.04 19.98 -27.90
N PRO A 461 0.22 19.87 -27.45
CA PRO A 461 1.39 19.97 -28.30
C PRO A 461 1.56 18.72 -29.17
N GLY A 462 2.23 18.90 -30.28
CA GLY A 462 2.57 17.84 -31.21
C GLY A 462 4.06 17.70 -31.46
N LEU A 463 4.37 16.66 -32.21
CA LEU A 463 5.71 16.44 -32.77
C LEU A 463 5.56 15.85 -34.17
N TYR A 464 4.90 16.62 -35.08
CA TYR A 464 4.56 16.20 -36.43
C TYR A 464 4.81 17.29 -37.50
N ALA A 465 5.37 18.44 -37.11
CA ALA A 465 5.71 19.55 -38.01
C ALA A 465 7.08 20.14 -37.61
N PRO A 466 7.84 20.74 -38.57
CA PRO A 466 9.17 21.28 -38.28
C PRO A 466 9.18 22.36 -37.18
N GLU A 467 8.14 23.19 -37.12
CA GLU A 467 7.99 24.24 -36.09
C GLU A 467 7.84 23.65 -34.70
N HIS A 468 7.21 22.47 -34.55
CA HIS A 468 7.12 21.75 -33.30
C HIS A 468 8.51 21.26 -32.83
N GLU A 469 9.26 20.64 -33.76
CA GLU A 469 10.64 20.20 -33.49
C GLU A 469 11.51 21.39 -33.05
N ALA A 470 11.45 22.51 -33.73
CA ALA A 470 12.23 23.71 -33.37
C ALA A 470 11.87 24.27 -31.99
N ALA A 471 10.58 24.26 -31.61
CA ALA A 471 10.13 24.70 -30.28
C ALA A 471 10.63 23.78 -29.18
N TRP A 472 10.57 22.47 -29.40
CA TRP A 472 11.11 21.48 -28.46
C TRP A 472 12.65 21.54 -28.38
N THR A 473 13.37 21.69 -29.47
CA THR A 473 14.82 21.86 -29.49
C THR A 473 15.26 23.03 -28.60
N ARG A 474 14.60 24.19 -28.71
CA ARG A 474 14.90 25.36 -27.86
C ARG A 474 14.78 25.02 -26.36
N LEU A 475 13.79 24.24 -25.97
CA LEU A 475 13.62 23.82 -24.58
C LEU A 475 14.71 22.83 -24.13
N VAL A 476 14.99 21.82 -24.95
CA VAL A 476 16.01 20.81 -24.68
C VAL A 476 17.40 21.46 -24.55
N ASP A 477 17.75 22.35 -25.44
CA ASP A 477 19.03 23.11 -25.40
C ASP A 477 19.15 23.89 -24.08
N PHE A 478 18.06 24.56 -23.64
CA PHE A 478 18.06 25.29 -22.37
C PHE A 478 18.26 24.34 -21.19
N VAL A 479 17.53 23.23 -21.15
CA VAL A 479 17.65 22.25 -20.04
C VAL A 479 19.07 21.72 -19.94
N HIS A 480 19.70 21.37 -21.06
CA HIS A 480 21.06 20.86 -21.09
C HIS A 480 22.12 21.91 -20.74
N ALA A 481 21.90 23.18 -21.18
CA ALA A 481 22.88 24.24 -20.92
C ALA A 481 22.83 24.78 -19.49
N GLU A 482 21.65 24.83 -18.87
CA GLU A 482 21.42 25.58 -17.64
C GLU A 482 21.09 24.70 -16.42
N THR A 483 20.93 23.37 -16.60
CA THR A 483 20.52 22.47 -15.52
C THR A 483 21.25 21.12 -15.60
N GLN A 484 21.17 20.31 -14.54
CA GLN A 484 21.63 18.93 -14.55
C GLN A 484 20.51 17.93 -14.90
N ALA A 485 19.29 18.41 -15.08
CA ALA A 485 18.14 17.56 -15.39
C ALA A 485 18.29 16.92 -16.78
N LYS A 486 17.71 15.73 -16.91
CA LYS A 486 17.45 15.09 -18.20
C LYS A 486 16.01 15.35 -18.62
N ILE A 487 15.74 15.26 -19.93
CA ILE A 487 14.41 15.55 -20.48
C ILE A 487 13.93 14.40 -21.35
N CYS A 488 12.69 13.96 -21.10
CA CYS A 488 12.00 12.87 -21.80
C CYS A 488 10.80 13.41 -22.59
N CYS A 489 10.66 13.01 -23.85
CA CYS A 489 9.48 13.28 -24.65
C CYS A 489 8.48 12.12 -24.50
N GLN A 490 7.29 12.36 -23.92
CA GLN A 490 6.20 11.39 -23.98
C GLN A 490 5.47 11.52 -25.32
N ILE A 491 5.47 10.45 -26.12
CA ILE A 491 4.87 10.39 -27.46
C ILE A 491 3.58 9.57 -27.41
N GLY A 492 2.50 10.09 -27.97
CA GLY A 492 1.22 9.38 -27.94
C GLY A 492 0.20 9.86 -28.96
N HIS A 493 -0.92 9.15 -29.01
CA HIS A 493 -2.09 9.44 -29.83
C HIS A 493 -3.35 9.22 -29.00
N ALA A 494 -4.23 10.21 -28.92
CA ALA A 494 -5.37 10.18 -28.01
C ALA A 494 -6.45 9.15 -28.36
N GLY A 495 -6.50 8.68 -29.60
CA GLY A 495 -7.45 7.63 -30.02
C GLY A 495 -8.89 8.05 -29.81
N ARG A 496 -9.68 7.21 -29.15
CA ARG A 496 -11.11 7.47 -28.87
C ARG A 496 -11.37 8.60 -27.86
N LYS A 497 -10.33 9.07 -27.17
CA LYS A 497 -10.39 10.24 -26.26
C LYS A 497 -9.87 11.52 -26.93
N ALA A 498 -9.70 11.53 -28.24
CA ALA A 498 -9.33 12.70 -29.00
C ALA A 498 -10.54 13.62 -29.28
N SER A 499 -10.26 14.85 -29.74
CA SER A 499 -11.29 15.84 -30.14
C SER A 499 -12.20 16.24 -28.96
N THR A 500 -11.59 16.49 -27.80
CA THR A 500 -12.29 16.87 -26.56
C THR A 500 -11.98 18.30 -26.15
N GLN A 501 -12.75 18.82 -25.21
CA GLN A 501 -12.59 20.14 -24.62
C GLN A 501 -11.29 20.22 -23.80
N LEU A 502 -10.87 21.44 -23.46
CA LEU A 502 -9.70 21.67 -22.61
C LEU A 502 -9.95 21.15 -21.20
N GLY A 503 -8.91 20.69 -20.50
CA GLY A 503 -9.01 20.03 -19.20
C GLY A 503 -9.66 20.85 -18.08
N TRP A 504 -9.64 22.18 -18.17
CA TRP A 504 -10.33 23.07 -17.21
C TRP A 504 -11.74 23.48 -17.63
N GLU A 505 -12.24 23.01 -18.77
CA GLU A 505 -13.64 23.17 -19.21
C GLU A 505 -14.43 21.94 -18.77
N ASN A 506 -14.65 21.02 -19.69
CA ASN A 506 -15.22 19.71 -19.39
C ASN A 506 -14.38 18.63 -20.09
N GLY A 507 -13.18 18.41 -19.60
CA GLY A 507 -12.01 17.78 -20.23
C GLY A 507 -12.28 16.58 -21.15
N ASP A 508 -13.09 15.60 -20.73
CA ASP A 508 -13.38 14.42 -21.54
C ASP A 508 -14.63 14.59 -22.43
N ALA A 509 -15.36 15.73 -22.38
CA ALA A 509 -16.51 15.98 -23.23
C ALA A 509 -16.07 16.33 -24.67
N PRO A 510 -16.87 15.99 -25.70
CA PRO A 510 -16.57 16.35 -27.08
C PRO A 510 -16.53 17.86 -27.27
N LEU A 511 -15.76 18.33 -28.25
CA LEU A 511 -15.79 19.76 -28.67
C LEU A 511 -17.20 20.15 -29.13
N ALA A 512 -17.63 21.36 -28.77
CA ALA A 512 -18.91 21.89 -29.24
C ALA A 512 -18.91 22.11 -30.74
N THR A 513 -17.75 22.52 -31.29
CA THR A 513 -17.52 22.76 -32.74
C THR A 513 -16.07 22.44 -33.10
N GLY A 514 -15.79 22.18 -34.37
CA GLY A 514 -14.44 21.94 -34.85
C GLY A 514 -13.90 20.53 -34.53
N ASN A 515 -14.80 19.60 -34.32
CA ASN A 515 -14.43 18.18 -34.12
C ASN A 515 -13.72 17.62 -35.35
N TRP A 516 -12.70 16.81 -35.12
CA TRP A 516 -11.99 16.07 -36.17
C TRP A 516 -12.28 14.57 -36.06
N PRO A 517 -12.13 13.80 -37.17
CA PRO A 517 -12.29 12.35 -37.14
C PRO A 517 -11.36 11.69 -36.15
N ILE A 518 -11.87 10.73 -35.42
CA ILE A 518 -11.11 9.95 -34.41
C ILE A 518 -11.09 8.47 -34.75
N ILE A 519 -10.07 7.77 -34.29
CA ILE A 519 -9.80 6.36 -34.57
C ILE A 519 -9.58 5.56 -33.28
N ALA A 520 -9.88 4.27 -33.31
CA ALA A 520 -9.65 3.34 -32.21
C ALA A 520 -9.54 1.90 -32.73
N PRO A 521 -9.10 0.92 -31.93
CA PRO A 521 -9.11 -0.48 -32.34
C PRO A 521 -10.51 -0.99 -32.69
N SER A 522 -11.54 -0.48 -32.03
CA SER A 522 -12.95 -0.82 -32.25
C SER A 522 -13.83 0.44 -32.27
N ALA A 523 -14.97 0.36 -32.94
CA ALA A 523 -15.95 1.48 -32.99
C ALA A 523 -16.72 1.55 -31.65
N LEU A 524 -16.03 1.94 -30.59
CA LEU A 524 -16.54 2.14 -29.23
C LEU A 524 -16.16 3.54 -28.75
N PRO A 525 -17.13 4.45 -28.53
CA PRO A 525 -16.85 5.79 -28.01
C PRO A 525 -16.37 5.71 -26.56
N TRP A 526 -15.78 6.79 -26.03
CA TRP A 526 -15.38 6.88 -24.63
C TRP A 526 -16.60 6.83 -23.69
N THR A 527 -17.57 7.70 -23.92
CA THR A 527 -18.91 7.65 -23.31
C THR A 527 -19.95 7.72 -24.43
N ALA A 528 -21.22 7.55 -24.11
CA ALA A 528 -22.31 7.68 -25.09
C ALA A 528 -22.40 9.07 -25.75
N GLU A 529 -21.86 10.09 -25.10
CA GLU A 529 -21.86 11.48 -25.56
C GLU A 529 -20.67 11.80 -26.48
N ASN A 530 -19.59 11.01 -26.39
CA ASN A 530 -18.38 11.20 -27.18
C ASN A 530 -18.56 10.72 -28.63
N GLN A 531 -17.74 11.28 -29.51
CA GLN A 531 -17.72 10.93 -30.92
C GLN A 531 -17.41 9.42 -31.10
N MET A 532 -18.14 8.77 -32.02
CA MET A 532 -17.86 7.38 -32.42
C MET A 532 -16.57 7.32 -33.22
N PRO A 533 -15.54 6.59 -32.75
CA PRO A 533 -14.31 6.44 -33.52
C PRO A 533 -14.50 5.47 -34.71
N LYS A 534 -13.76 5.73 -35.79
CA LYS A 534 -13.58 4.72 -36.84
C LYS A 534 -12.77 3.55 -36.29
N ALA A 535 -13.26 2.32 -36.45
CA ALA A 535 -12.45 1.13 -36.17
C ALA A 535 -11.29 1.06 -37.20
N MET A 536 -10.07 1.00 -36.67
CA MET A 536 -8.86 1.02 -37.51
C MET A 536 -8.77 -0.24 -38.37
N ASP A 537 -8.55 -0.07 -39.66
CA ASP A 537 -8.10 -1.13 -40.57
C ASP A 537 -6.57 -1.22 -40.60
N ARG A 538 -6.02 -2.10 -41.45
CA ARG A 538 -4.57 -2.29 -41.55
C ARG A 538 -3.86 -1.01 -42.06
N ALA A 539 -4.48 -0.30 -42.98
CA ALA A 539 -3.90 0.92 -43.56
C ALA A 539 -3.83 2.04 -42.51
N ASP A 540 -4.88 2.18 -41.67
CA ASP A 540 -4.87 3.12 -40.55
C ASP A 540 -3.75 2.79 -39.55
N MET A 541 -3.61 1.48 -39.20
CA MET A 541 -2.55 1.03 -38.31
C MET A 541 -1.15 1.31 -38.86
N ASP A 542 -0.93 1.10 -40.13
CA ASP A 542 0.35 1.39 -40.81
C ASP A 542 0.65 2.88 -40.88
N ALA A 543 -0.36 3.71 -41.13
CA ALA A 543 -0.24 5.16 -41.14
C ALA A 543 0.12 5.71 -39.74
N VAL A 544 -0.60 5.30 -38.73
CA VAL A 544 -0.32 5.74 -37.35
C VAL A 544 1.06 5.22 -36.87
N LEU A 545 1.47 4.01 -37.23
CA LEU A 545 2.82 3.55 -36.92
C LEU A 545 3.88 4.48 -37.58
N ALA A 546 3.68 4.89 -38.82
CA ALA A 546 4.58 5.82 -39.45
C ALA A 546 4.63 7.19 -38.76
N GLU A 547 3.49 7.70 -38.24
CA GLU A 547 3.43 8.89 -37.41
C GLU A 547 4.25 8.75 -36.11
N PHE A 548 4.17 7.63 -35.43
CA PHE A 548 4.99 7.36 -34.22
C PHE A 548 6.48 7.34 -34.55
N VAL A 549 6.88 6.72 -35.66
CA VAL A 549 8.28 6.72 -36.13
C VAL A 549 8.74 8.13 -36.44
N GLN A 550 7.95 8.92 -37.19
CA GLN A 550 8.26 10.32 -37.52
C GLN A 550 8.46 11.16 -36.24
N ALA A 551 7.54 11.06 -35.27
CA ALA A 551 7.63 11.79 -34.01
C ALA A 551 8.89 11.38 -33.21
N THR A 552 9.25 10.08 -33.23
CA THR A 552 10.47 9.58 -32.62
C THR A 552 11.73 10.18 -33.28
N ASP A 553 11.79 10.22 -34.60
CA ASP A 553 12.91 10.83 -35.32
C ASP A 553 13.04 12.33 -35.03
N MET A 554 11.91 13.02 -34.92
CA MET A 554 11.89 14.45 -34.53
C MET A 554 12.37 14.63 -33.07
N ALA A 555 11.93 13.81 -32.14
CA ALA A 555 12.42 13.83 -30.76
C ALA A 555 13.94 13.60 -30.69
N ARG A 556 14.45 12.67 -31.49
CA ARG A 556 15.90 12.38 -31.58
C ARG A 556 16.67 13.59 -32.09
N ARG A 557 16.19 14.27 -33.15
CA ARG A 557 16.82 15.47 -33.69
C ARG A 557 16.71 16.66 -32.75
N ALA A 558 15.59 16.79 -32.03
CA ALA A 558 15.41 17.82 -31.00
C ALA A 558 16.33 17.64 -29.78
N GLY A 559 17.05 16.51 -29.68
CA GLY A 559 18.06 16.28 -28.68
C GLY A 559 17.57 15.69 -27.36
N PHE A 560 16.33 15.21 -27.25
CA PHE A 560 15.84 14.57 -26.04
C PHE A 560 16.76 13.45 -25.55
N ASP A 561 16.87 13.30 -24.21
CA ASP A 561 17.68 12.25 -23.58
C ASP A 561 16.95 10.90 -23.56
N MET A 562 15.63 10.91 -23.53
CA MET A 562 14.76 9.74 -23.41
C MET A 562 13.44 9.98 -24.15
N ILE A 563 12.78 8.93 -24.59
CA ILE A 563 11.40 8.96 -25.05
C ILE A 563 10.53 7.97 -24.28
N GLU A 564 9.22 8.22 -24.26
CA GLU A 564 8.23 7.33 -23.68
C GLU A 564 7.08 7.07 -24.64
N LEU A 565 6.72 5.81 -24.83
CA LEU A 565 5.45 5.45 -25.47
C LEU A 565 4.31 5.59 -24.47
N HIS A 566 3.32 6.43 -24.76
CA HIS A 566 2.11 6.52 -23.96
C HIS A 566 1.14 5.39 -24.28
N ALA A 567 1.17 4.32 -23.47
CA ALA A 567 0.34 3.12 -23.60
C ALA A 567 -0.66 2.97 -22.41
N ALA A 568 -1.08 4.10 -21.83
CA ALA A 568 -1.96 4.16 -20.66
C ALA A 568 -3.22 5.01 -20.91
N HIS A 569 -4.10 5.08 -19.91
CA HIS A 569 -5.19 6.05 -19.73
C HIS A 569 -6.28 6.04 -20.80
N GLY A 570 -6.46 4.91 -21.51
CA GLY A 570 -7.49 4.78 -22.52
C GLY A 570 -7.19 5.50 -23.86
N TYR A 571 -5.97 6.01 -24.04
CA TYR A 571 -5.49 6.54 -25.31
C TYR A 571 -5.27 5.40 -26.32
N LEU A 572 -4.85 5.73 -27.54
CA LEU A 572 -4.89 4.76 -28.64
C LEU A 572 -4.22 3.42 -28.34
N ILE A 573 -2.97 3.45 -27.87
CA ILE A 573 -2.21 2.22 -27.58
C ILE A 573 -2.84 1.47 -26.40
N SER A 574 -3.21 2.15 -25.33
CA SER A 574 -3.96 1.59 -24.21
C SER A 574 -5.28 0.95 -24.66
N SER A 575 -5.96 1.57 -25.64
CA SER A 575 -7.22 1.04 -26.16
C SER A 575 -7.07 -0.29 -26.90
N PHE A 576 -5.91 -0.57 -27.48
CA PHE A 576 -5.60 -1.92 -28.00
C PHE A 576 -5.39 -2.93 -26.90
N ILE A 577 -4.76 -2.54 -25.78
CA ILE A 577 -4.38 -3.44 -24.68
C ILE A 577 -5.62 -3.87 -23.87
N SER A 578 -6.52 -2.93 -23.56
CA SER A 578 -7.68 -3.20 -22.70
C SER A 578 -8.79 -3.96 -23.43
N PRO A 579 -9.32 -5.07 -22.88
CA PRO A 579 -10.46 -5.77 -23.47
C PRO A 579 -11.76 -4.95 -23.41
N LYS A 580 -11.84 -3.90 -22.55
CA LYS A 580 -12.97 -2.98 -22.45
C LYS A 580 -13.12 -2.06 -23.69
N SER A 581 -12.04 -1.87 -24.43
CA SER A 581 -11.99 -1.00 -25.61
C SER A 581 -11.61 -1.71 -26.91
N ASN A 582 -11.08 -2.92 -26.80
CA ASN A 582 -10.70 -3.76 -27.93
C ASN A 582 -11.56 -5.02 -28.01
N ILE A 583 -12.62 -4.96 -28.82
CA ILE A 583 -13.53 -6.08 -29.11
C ILE A 583 -13.27 -6.70 -30.50
N ARG A 584 -12.06 -6.52 -31.05
CA ARG A 584 -11.67 -7.10 -32.34
C ARG A 584 -11.68 -8.62 -32.28
N THR A 585 -12.02 -9.23 -33.41
CA THR A 585 -12.03 -10.68 -33.61
C THR A 585 -10.90 -11.18 -34.53
N ASP A 586 -10.05 -10.26 -35.00
CA ASP A 586 -8.85 -10.57 -35.79
C ASP A 586 -7.62 -10.81 -34.90
N GLU A 587 -6.44 -10.90 -35.50
CA GLU A 587 -5.16 -11.13 -34.84
C GLU A 587 -4.72 -10.03 -33.85
N TYR A 588 -5.46 -8.92 -33.73
CA TYR A 588 -5.21 -7.80 -32.83
C TYR A 588 -6.20 -7.73 -31.68
N GLY A 589 -7.09 -8.73 -31.52
CA GLY A 589 -8.13 -8.78 -30.49
C GLY A 589 -8.21 -10.13 -29.79
N GLY A 590 -9.03 -10.23 -28.74
CA GLY A 590 -9.20 -11.45 -27.96
C GLY A 590 -8.14 -11.63 -26.87
N SER A 591 -7.19 -12.55 -27.03
CA SER A 591 -6.17 -12.83 -26.01
C SER A 591 -5.24 -11.64 -25.75
N LEU A 592 -4.57 -11.63 -24.60
CA LEU A 592 -3.62 -10.57 -24.25
C LEU A 592 -2.50 -10.47 -25.32
N GLU A 593 -1.97 -11.59 -25.77
CA GLU A 593 -0.92 -11.63 -26.81
C GLU A 593 -1.39 -10.97 -28.11
N ASN A 594 -2.62 -11.22 -28.52
CA ASN A 594 -3.19 -10.59 -29.72
C ASN A 594 -3.38 -9.09 -29.52
N ARG A 595 -3.92 -8.66 -28.38
CA ARG A 595 -4.11 -7.24 -28.06
C ARG A 595 -2.78 -6.48 -27.97
N MET A 596 -1.69 -7.16 -27.59
CA MET A 596 -0.34 -6.59 -27.52
C MET A 596 0.37 -6.52 -28.88
N ARG A 597 -0.06 -7.22 -29.92
CA ARG A 597 0.64 -7.24 -31.22
C ARG A 597 0.87 -5.84 -31.81
N TYR A 598 -0.15 -5.00 -31.84
CA TYR A 598 -0.01 -3.67 -32.39
C TYR A 598 0.79 -2.73 -31.47
N PRO A 599 0.54 -2.65 -30.16
CA PRO A 599 1.38 -1.94 -29.20
C PRO A 599 2.88 -2.28 -29.32
N LEU A 600 3.21 -3.57 -29.39
CA LEU A 600 4.60 -4.03 -29.51
C LEU A 600 5.20 -3.69 -30.88
N ARG A 601 4.41 -3.77 -31.95
CA ARG A 601 4.84 -3.36 -33.30
C ARG A 601 5.18 -1.86 -33.34
N VAL A 602 4.37 -1.01 -32.72
CA VAL A 602 4.63 0.43 -32.60
C VAL A 602 5.90 0.66 -31.77
N PHE A 603 6.00 0.04 -30.60
CA PHE A 603 7.16 0.18 -29.73
C PHE A 603 8.47 -0.23 -30.42
N ALA A 604 8.49 -1.39 -31.08
CA ALA A 604 9.67 -1.88 -31.80
C ALA A 604 10.10 -0.93 -32.95
N ALA A 605 9.13 -0.37 -33.68
CA ALA A 605 9.42 0.60 -34.73
C ALA A 605 9.99 1.91 -34.16
N MET A 606 9.44 2.41 -33.02
CA MET A 606 9.99 3.55 -32.32
C MET A 606 11.41 3.27 -31.79
N ARG A 607 11.65 2.08 -31.19
CA ARG A 607 12.97 1.68 -30.70
C ARG A 607 14.01 1.66 -31.84
N ALA A 608 13.63 1.13 -33.00
CA ALA A 608 14.51 1.10 -34.18
C ALA A 608 14.88 2.51 -34.66
N ALA A 609 13.94 3.45 -34.63
CA ALA A 609 14.17 4.87 -35.01
C ALA A 609 14.96 5.63 -33.93
N TRP A 610 14.72 5.33 -32.63
CA TRP A 610 15.38 5.98 -31.50
C TRP A 610 16.85 5.57 -31.36
N GLY A 611 17.15 4.30 -31.61
CA GLY A 611 18.46 3.68 -31.48
C GLY A 611 18.65 3.00 -30.13
N GLU A 612 19.80 2.32 -29.95
CA GLU A 612 20.09 1.47 -28.78
C GLU A 612 20.81 2.21 -27.64
N GLU A 613 21.38 3.39 -27.87
CA GLU A 613 22.19 4.11 -26.90
C GLU A 613 21.35 4.79 -25.83
N LYS A 614 20.25 5.41 -26.23
CA LYS A 614 19.36 6.20 -25.36
C LYS A 614 18.22 5.35 -24.78
N PRO A 615 17.79 5.60 -23.53
CA PRO A 615 16.70 4.86 -22.92
C PRO A 615 15.33 5.19 -23.55
N MET A 616 14.42 4.20 -23.44
CA MET A 616 13.03 4.33 -23.85
C MET A 616 12.12 3.68 -22.82
N SER A 617 11.14 4.42 -22.32
CA SER A 617 10.12 3.93 -21.40
C SER A 617 8.78 3.65 -22.07
N VAL A 618 7.93 3.00 -21.33
CA VAL A 618 6.51 2.82 -21.63
C VAL A 618 5.69 3.17 -20.40
N ARG A 619 4.68 4.03 -20.58
CA ARG A 619 3.67 4.25 -19.54
C ARG A 619 2.49 3.34 -19.76
N ILE A 620 2.11 2.56 -18.74
CA ILE A 620 0.99 1.62 -18.79
C ILE A 620 -0.07 1.92 -17.73
N SER A 621 -1.32 1.50 -17.97
CA SER A 621 -2.35 1.38 -16.93
C SER A 621 -2.32 -0.03 -16.36
N ALA A 622 -1.80 -0.20 -15.14
CA ALA A 622 -1.59 -1.50 -14.51
C ALA A 622 -2.90 -2.19 -14.09
N THR A 623 -4.00 -1.47 -14.11
CA THR A 623 -5.35 -2.01 -13.91
C THR A 623 -6.38 -1.08 -14.52
N ASP A 624 -7.48 -1.63 -15.04
CA ASP A 624 -8.62 -0.87 -15.53
C ASP A 624 -9.64 -0.56 -14.40
N TRP A 625 -9.42 -1.07 -13.19
CA TRP A 625 -10.31 -0.91 -12.02
C TRP A 625 -11.74 -1.45 -12.24
N VAL A 626 -11.88 -2.50 -13.03
CA VAL A 626 -13.15 -3.20 -13.32
C VAL A 626 -13.06 -4.72 -13.04
N GLY A 627 -12.17 -5.11 -12.15
CA GLY A 627 -11.93 -6.52 -11.82
C GLY A 627 -11.38 -7.31 -13.01
N SER A 628 -11.88 -8.52 -13.20
CA SER A 628 -11.46 -9.45 -14.27
C SER A 628 -11.94 -9.05 -15.67
N ASP A 629 -12.84 -8.07 -15.78
CA ASP A 629 -13.39 -7.62 -17.07
C ASP A 629 -12.45 -6.68 -17.83
N GLY A 630 -11.38 -6.22 -17.21
CA GLY A 630 -10.36 -5.34 -17.77
C GLY A 630 -8.95 -5.88 -17.61
N VAL A 631 -7.97 -5.00 -17.82
CA VAL A 631 -6.57 -5.29 -17.47
C VAL A 631 -6.45 -5.44 -15.96
N THR A 632 -5.89 -6.56 -15.53
CA THR A 632 -5.61 -6.85 -14.12
C THR A 632 -4.16 -6.56 -13.76
N PRO A 633 -3.80 -6.42 -12.46
CA PRO A 633 -2.40 -6.29 -12.05
C PRO A 633 -1.51 -7.48 -12.47
N SER A 634 -2.08 -8.67 -12.66
CA SER A 634 -1.36 -9.84 -13.19
C SER A 634 -1.05 -9.68 -14.69
N ASP A 635 -2.03 -9.18 -15.46
CA ASP A 635 -1.81 -8.85 -16.87
C ASP A 635 -0.75 -7.78 -17.02
N ALA A 636 -0.72 -6.77 -16.14
CA ALA A 636 0.26 -5.69 -16.18
C ALA A 636 1.70 -6.18 -16.04
N VAL A 637 1.96 -7.23 -15.24
CA VAL A 637 3.28 -7.88 -15.17
C VAL A 637 3.65 -8.51 -16.51
N GLN A 638 2.70 -9.17 -17.18
CA GLN A 638 2.95 -9.77 -18.50
C GLN A 638 3.15 -8.70 -19.58
N ILE A 639 2.33 -7.64 -19.56
CA ILE A 639 2.46 -6.47 -20.46
C ILE A 639 3.85 -5.85 -20.30
N ALA A 640 4.29 -5.64 -19.07
CA ALA A 640 5.61 -5.08 -18.77
C ALA A 640 6.75 -5.98 -19.31
N LYS A 641 6.67 -7.29 -19.12
CA LYS A 641 7.63 -8.27 -19.67
C LYS A 641 7.68 -8.21 -21.20
N MET A 642 6.52 -8.18 -21.87
CA MET A 642 6.45 -8.09 -23.34
C MET A 642 7.09 -6.81 -23.86
N PHE A 643 6.92 -5.66 -23.19
CA PHE A 643 7.59 -4.43 -23.58
C PHE A 643 9.09 -4.45 -23.28
N ALA A 644 9.51 -5.06 -22.17
CA ALA A 644 10.93 -5.25 -21.86
C ALA A 644 11.63 -6.13 -22.89
N ASP A 645 10.99 -7.23 -23.30
CA ASP A 645 11.49 -8.12 -24.37
C ASP A 645 11.60 -7.39 -25.71
N ALA A 646 10.75 -6.37 -25.92
CA ALA A 646 10.81 -5.49 -27.09
C ALA A 646 11.83 -4.34 -26.94
N GLY A 647 12.53 -4.24 -25.80
CA GLY A 647 13.60 -3.26 -25.54
C GLY A 647 13.21 -2.06 -24.69
N ALA A 648 12.13 -2.12 -23.90
CA ALA A 648 11.84 -1.10 -22.90
C ALA A 648 12.84 -1.17 -21.73
N ASP A 649 13.36 -0.03 -21.31
CA ASP A 649 14.37 0.06 -20.27
C ASP A 649 13.78 0.27 -18.87
N ILE A 650 12.59 0.88 -18.80
CA ILE A 650 11.86 1.15 -17.57
C ILE A 650 10.36 1.30 -17.86
N ILE A 651 9.54 0.90 -16.91
CA ILE A 651 8.08 0.99 -17.01
C ILE A 651 7.57 2.11 -16.10
N ASP A 652 6.87 3.11 -16.65
CA ASP A 652 6.13 4.11 -15.88
C ASP A 652 4.74 3.55 -15.54
N VAL A 653 4.52 3.29 -14.24
CA VAL A 653 3.38 2.50 -13.78
C VAL A 653 2.27 3.39 -13.25
N SER A 654 1.27 3.63 -14.10
CA SER A 654 0.01 4.30 -13.76
C SER A 654 -1.14 3.30 -13.63
N ALA A 655 -2.39 3.77 -13.48
CA ALA A 655 -3.57 2.92 -13.40
C ALA A 655 -4.84 3.66 -13.85
N GLY A 656 -5.78 2.93 -14.40
CA GLY A 656 -7.12 3.40 -14.74
C GLY A 656 -7.20 4.31 -15.96
N GLN A 657 -8.29 5.08 -16.03
CA GLN A 657 -8.64 5.98 -17.13
C GLN A 657 -8.85 5.28 -18.48
N THR A 658 -9.03 3.96 -18.48
CA THR A 658 -9.21 3.12 -19.66
C THR A 658 -10.68 2.94 -20.03
N THR A 659 -11.56 3.06 -19.05
CA THR A 659 -13.03 2.95 -19.18
C THR A 659 -13.73 3.86 -18.16
N PRO A 660 -14.91 4.42 -18.50
CA PRO A 660 -15.72 5.19 -17.54
C PRO A 660 -16.23 4.38 -16.36
N ASP A 661 -16.36 3.06 -16.51
CA ASP A 661 -16.87 2.16 -15.47
C ASP A 661 -15.86 1.90 -14.33
N ALA A 662 -14.65 2.44 -14.45
CA ALA A 662 -13.58 2.23 -13.48
C ALA A 662 -13.97 2.68 -12.06
N GLN A 663 -13.68 1.85 -11.06
CA GLN A 663 -13.91 2.13 -9.64
C GLN A 663 -12.58 2.16 -8.87
N PRO A 664 -11.76 3.22 -9.03
CA PRO A 664 -10.46 3.29 -8.41
C PRO A 664 -10.56 3.49 -6.90
N ILE A 665 -9.69 2.79 -6.17
CA ILE A 665 -9.52 2.98 -4.73
C ILE A 665 -8.39 3.97 -4.51
N TYR A 666 -8.74 5.22 -4.27
CA TYR A 666 -7.76 6.28 -4.02
C TYR A 666 -7.21 6.22 -2.60
N GLY A 667 -5.98 6.65 -2.45
CA GLY A 667 -5.31 6.75 -1.17
C GLY A 667 -3.86 7.23 -1.33
N ARG A 668 -3.15 7.36 -0.24
CA ARG A 668 -1.72 7.68 -0.22
C ARG A 668 -0.94 6.56 -0.93
N MET A 669 -0.13 6.91 -1.94
CA MET A 669 0.70 5.97 -2.71
C MET A 669 -0.11 4.81 -3.36
N PHE A 670 -1.37 5.07 -3.75
CA PHE A 670 -2.33 4.02 -4.16
C PHE A 670 -1.94 3.22 -5.41
N GLN A 671 -1.02 3.72 -6.23
CA GLN A 671 -0.51 2.98 -7.41
C GLN A 671 0.84 2.31 -7.15
N THR A 672 1.52 2.62 -6.04
CA THR A 672 2.80 2.00 -5.67
C THR A 672 2.76 0.46 -5.60
N PRO A 673 1.67 -0.19 -5.15
CA PRO A 673 1.59 -1.65 -5.20
C PRO A 673 1.75 -2.25 -6.60
N PHE A 674 1.39 -1.51 -7.65
CA PHE A 674 1.55 -1.99 -9.04
C PHE A 674 2.98 -1.88 -9.54
N SER A 675 3.68 -0.77 -9.23
CA SER A 675 5.12 -0.63 -9.55
C SER A 675 5.95 -1.63 -8.78
N ASP A 676 5.66 -1.83 -7.50
CA ASP A 676 6.25 -2.87 -6.64
C ASP A 676 6.11 -4.26 -7.27
N ARG A 677 4.91 -4.59 -7.71
CA ARG A 677 4.61 -5.88 -8.33
C ARG A 677 5.39 -6.09 -9.62
N ILE A 678 5.36 -5.13 -10.54
CA ILE A 678 6.07 -5.24 -11.82
C ILE A 678 7.58 -5.31 -11.57
N ARG A 679 8.11 -4.45 -10.70
CA ARG A 679 9.54 -4.43 -10.38
C ARG A 679 10.05 -5.78 -9.89
N ASN A 680 9.36 -6.35 -8.93
CA ASN A 680 9.87 -7.53 -8.21
C ASN A 680 9.41 -8.87 -8.82
N GLU A 681 8.26 -8.95 -9.53
CA GLU A 681 7.83 -10.18 -10.24
C GLU A 681 8.42 -10.29 -11.66
N ALA A 682 8.70 -9.16 -12.30
CA ALA A 682 9.27 -9.14 -13.66
C ALA A 682 10.78 -8.83 -13.68
N ASN A 683 11.36 -8.43 -12.54
CA ASN A 683 12.74 -7.95 -12.41
C ASN A 683 13.05 -6.82 -13.40
N LEU A 684 12.18 -5.82 -13.45
CA LEU A 684 12.26 -4.67 -14.36
C LEU A 684 12.36 -3.37 -13.57
N ALA A 685 13.12 -2.41 -14.08
CA ALA A 685 13.10 -1.06 -13.52
C ALA A 685 11.71 -0.43 -13.66
N THR A 686 11.26 0.30 -12.63
CA THR A 686 9.95 0.93 -12.62
C THR A 686 9.97 2.36 -12.09
N MET A 687 9.00 3.15 -12.53
CA MET A 687 8.66 4.44 -11.94
C MET A 687 7.32 4.33 -11.23
N ALA A 688 7.25 4.80 -9.98
CA ALA A 688 6.00 4.87 -9.21
C ALA A 688 5.40 6.27 -9.32
N VAL A 689 4.08 6.34 -9.51
CA VAL A 689 3.28 7.57 -9.49
C VAL A 689 2.02 7.34 -8.67
N GLY A 690 1.34 8.38 -8.24
CA GLY A 690 -0.01 8.30 -7.65
C GLY A 690 -0.09 8.69 -6.17
N ASN A 691 -0.46 9.95 -5.95
CA ASN A 691 -0.64 10.55 -4.62
C ASN A 691 0.58 10.38 -3.69
N ILE A 692 1.77 10.62 -4.25
CA ILE A 692 3.05 10.71 -3.57
C ILE A 692 3.35 12.21 -3.46
N THR A 693 3.54 12.73 -2.23
CA THR A 693 3.58 14.18 -1.97
C THR A 693 4.75 14.60 -1.07
N GLU A 694 5.36 13.68 -0.35
CA GLU A 694 6.35 13.97 0.70
C GLU A 694 7.66 13.22 0.48
N PRO A 695 8.81 13.80 0.89
CA PRO A 695 10.12 13.14 0.82
C PRO A 695 10.17 11.80 1.54
N ASP A 696 9.48 11.67 2.68
CA ASP A 696 9.35 10.42 3.43
C ASP A 696 8.80 9.27 2.58
N GLN A 697 7.77 9.57 1.78
CA GLN A 697 7.16 8.58 0.87
C GLN A 697 8.12 8.18 -0.25
N VAL A 698 8.81 9.16 -0.85
CA VAL A 698 9.78 8.91 -1.92
C VAL A 698 10.91 8.01 -1.42
N ASN A 699 11.53 8.35 -0.29
CA ASN A 699 12.59 7.54 0.30
C ASN A 699 12.10 6.14 0.70
N SER A 700 10.88 6.04 1.25
CA SER A 700 10.27 4.75 1.62
C SER A 700 10.07 3.84 0.41
N ILE A 701 9.56 4.36 -0.71
CA ILE A 701 9.35 3.61 -1.95
C ILE A 701 10.67 3.07 -2.50
N LEU A 702 11.68 3.94 -2.58
CA LEU A 702 12.97 3.60 -3.17
C LEU A 702 13.76 2.59 -2.33
N LEU A 703 13.89 2.85 -1.03
CA LEU A 703 14.69 1.97 -0.15
C LEU A 703 14.01 0.62 0.07
N ALA A 704 12.67 0.58 0.10
CA ALA A 704 11.92 -0.68 0.14
C ALA A 704 11.95 -1.47 -1.18
N GLY A 705 12.54 -0.93 -2.25
CA GLY A 705 12.62 -1.59 -3.55
C GLY A 705 11.27 -1.72 -4.26
N ARG A 706 10.37 -0.74 -4.08
CA ARG A 706 9.05 -0.74 -4.72
C ARG A 706 9.03 -0.06 -6.08
N ALA A 707 10.01 0.80 -6.33
CA ALA A 707 10.31 1.43 -7.61
C ALA A 707 11.75 1.90 -7.63
N ASP A 708 12.26 2.24 -8.82
CA ASP A 708 13.61 2.78 -9.01
C ASP A 708 13.62 4.30 -9.16
N LEU A 709 12.53 4.87 -9.67
CA LEU A 709 12.27 6.30 -9.79
C LEU A 709 10.87 6.63 -9.26
N VAL A 710 10.66 7.90 -8.87
CA VAL A 710 9.38 8.38 -8.36
C VAL A 710 8.91 9.60 -9.15
N CYS A 711 7.76 9.45 -9.81
CA CYS A 711 7.10 10.49 -10.58
C CYS A 711 6.16 11.32 -9.70
N LEU A 712 6.36 12.62 -9.68
CA LEU A 712 5.54 13.60 -8.97
C LEU A 712 4.80 14.49 -9.97
N ALA A 713 3.47 14.50 -9.90
CA ALA A 713 2.62 15.33 -10.76
C ALA A 713 2.17 16.60 -10.01
N ARG A 714 1.08 16.48 -9.24
CA ARG A 714 0.49 17.60 -8.50
C ARG A 714 1.46 18.35 -7.57
N PRO A 715 2.41 17.67 -6.88
CA PRO A 715 3.43 18.39 -6.11
C PRO A 715 4.26 19.34 -6.97
N HIS A 716 4.66 18.95 -8.19
CA HIS A 716 5.37 19.83 -9.11
C HIS A 716 4.50 20.87 -9.82
N LEU A 717 3.16 20.70 -9.85
CA LEU A 717 2.25 21.79 -10.26
C LEU A 717 2.13 22.86 -9.19
N PHE A 718 2.08 22.44 -7.92
CA PHE A 718 2.01 23.35 -6.77
C PHE A 718 3.33 24.06 -6.52
N ASP A 719 4.44 23.33 -6.59
CA ASP A 719 5.80 23.81 -6.29
C ASP A 719 6.78 23.32 -7.37
N PRO A 720 7.12 24.15 -8.37
CA PRO A 720 8.11 23.81 -9.39
C PRO A 720 9.50 23.47 -8.84
N TYR A 721 9.84 23.98 -7.64
CA TYR A 721 11.11 23.79 -6.96
C TYR A 721 11.02 22.72 -5.86
N TRP A 722 10.01 21.87 -5.91
CA TRP A 722 9.75 20.86 -4.89
C TRP A 722 11.01 20.02 -4.54
N THR A 723 11.84 19.66 -5.54
CA THR A 723 13.04 18.85 -5.31
C THR A 723 14.08 19.59 -4.47
N LEU A 724 14.33 20.87 -4.75
CA LEU A 724 15.24 21.70 -3.95
C LEU A 724 14.68 21.96 -2.54
N HIS A 725 13.38 22.19 -2.42
CA HIS A 725 12.71 22.35 -1.14
C HIS A 725 12.73 21.05 -0.32
N ALA A 726 12.56 19.91 -0.98
CA ALA A 726 12.69 18.60 -0.34
C ALA A 726 14.13 18.37 0.16
N ALA A 727 15.16 18.67 -0.64
CA ALA A 727 16.57 18.57 -0.23
C ALA A 727 16.84 19.42 1.02
N MET A 728 16.36 20.64 1.05
CA MET A 728 16.47 21.50 2.22
C MET A 728 15.70 20.90 3.42
N ALA A 729 14.48 20.41 3.19
CA ALA A 729 13.63 19.85 4.25
C ALA A 729 14.25 18.64 4.93
N VAL A 730 14.92 17.76 4.20
CA VAL A 730 15.57 16.57 4.77
C VAL A 730 17.03 16.79 5.13
N GLY A 731 17.60 17.98 4.85
CA GLY A 731 18.99 18.33 5.18
C GLY A 731 20.03 17.74 4.22
N ASP A 732 19.65 17.46 2.96
CA ASP A 732 20.60 17.00 1.94
C ASP A 732 21.50 18.15 1.48
N ALA A 733 22.80 18.03 1.77
CA ALA A 733 23.80 19.04 1.41
C ALA A 733 24.39 18.85 0.01
N GLY A 734 24.17 17.68 -0.60
CA GLY A 734 24.78 17.32 -1.88
C GLY A 734 23.95 17.71 -3.11
N THR A 735 22.77 18.27 -2.94
CA THR A 735 21.96 18.75 -4.06
C THR A 735 22.43 20.12 -4.53
N ASP A 736 22.77 20.22 -5.82
CA ASP A 736 23.19 21.47 -6.43
C ASP A 736 22.02 22.43 -6.62
N TRP A 737 22.27 23.70 -6.30
CA TRP A 737 21.34 24.80 -6.50
C TRP A 737 21.82 25.68 -7.65
N PRO A 738 20.93 26.25 -8.45
CA PRO A 738 21.32 27.27 -9.44
C PRO A 738 22.13 28.40 -8.76
N LEU A 739 23.26 28.74 -9.33
CA LEU A 739 24.18 29.73 -8.73
C LEU A 739 23.49 31.04 -8.31
N PRO A 740 22.57 31.63 -9.12
CA PRO A 740 21.85 32.83 -8.73
C PRO A 740 20.96 32.68 -7.49
N TYR A 741 20.61 31.44 -7.09
CA TYR A 741 19.69 31.15 -5.99
C TYR A 741 20.39 30.83 -4.66
N LEU A 742 21.73 30.73 -4.64
CA LEU A 742 22.49 30.37 -3.45
C LEU A 742 22.23 31.30 -2.24
N ARG A 743 22.06 32.61 -2.50
CA ARG A 743 21.72 33.57 -1.42
C ARG A 743 20.38 33.28 -0.78
N GLY A 744 19.38 32.85 -1.58
CA GLY A 744 18.08 32.43 -1.10
C GLY A 744 18.15 31.14 -0.28
N ARG A 745 18.88 30.13 -0.78
CA ARG A 745 19.16 28.88 -0.07
C ARG A 745 19.77 29.15 1.32
N ASP A 746 20.84 29.93 1.36
CA ASP A 746 21.56 30.20 2.61
C ASP A 746 20.71 30.94 3.63
N GLN A 747 19.81 31.82 3.17
CA GLN A 747 18.84 32.49 4.05
C GLN A 747 17.81 31.52 4.61
N ALA A 748 17.22 30.70 3.73
CA ALA A 748 16.20 29.71 4.11
C ALA A 748 16.76 28.69 5.10
N GLN A 749 17.99 28.23 4.89
CA GLN A 749 18.69 27.30 5.80
C GLN A 749 18.87 27.93 7.20
N ARG A 750 19.35 29.17 7.30
CA ARG A 750 19.50 29.87 8.60
C ARG A 750 18.17 30.05 9.32
N LEU A 751 17.09 30.37 8.59
CA LEU A 751 15.76 30.51 9.21
C LEU A 751 15.25 29.17 9.77
N ARG A 752 15.52 28.08 9.08
CA ARG A 752 15.16 26.74 9.54
C ARG A 752 15.95 26.32 10.78
N GLU A 753 17.25 26.57 10.80
CA GLU A 753 18.11 26.28 11.95
C GLU A 753 17.61 27.03 13.20
N ARG A 754 17.27 28.32 13.06
CA ARG A 754 16.68 29.14 14.15
C ARG A 754 15.33 28.59 14.61
N ALA A 755 14.46 28.18 13.69
CA ALA A 755 13.17 27.60 14.05
C ALA A 755 13.33 26.28 14.84
N ALA A 756 14.29 25.46 14.46
CA ALA A 756 14.61 24.22 15.18
C ALA A 756 15.21 24.50 16.58
N GLU A 757 15.98 25.56 16.76
CA GLU A 757 16.49 25.98 18.08
C GLU A 757 15.35 26.45 19.01
N VAL A 758 14.40 27.23 18.49
CA VAL A 758 13.22 27.70 19.26
C VAL A 758 12.33 26.54 19.72
N ILE A 759 12.19 25.49 18.90
CA ILE A 759 11.39 24.30 19.27
C ILE A 759 12.11 23.47 20.35
N ARG A 760 13.45 23.51 20.42
CA ARG A 760 14.23 22.78 21.42
C ARG A 760 14.37 23.52 22.75
N ALA A 761 14.23 24.85 22.76
CA ALA A 761 14.22 25.70 23.96
C ALA A 761 12.85 25.72 24.60
#